data_3895a7ce8860601d13e649a69f3c87d4
#
_entry.id   3895a7ce8860601d13e649a69f3c87d4
#
_cell.length_a   1.000
_cell.length_b   1.000
_cell.length_c   1.000
_cell.angle_alpha   90.00
_cell.angle_beta   90.00
_cell.angle_gamma   90.00
#
_symmetry.space_group_name_H-M   'P 1'
#
loop_
_entity.id
_entity.type
_entity.pdbx_description
1 polymer ?
#
loop_
_entity_poly.entity_id
_entity_poly.type
_entity_poly.pdbx_seq_one_letter_code
_entity_poly.pdbx_strand_id
1 'polypeptide(L)'
;MIKTDTLPQFLRNKVTENDAFGLVEGLCQLLRSSPTEKISPTLHLFKFILKNDKELGYSVSKLLCGWLCDLRLYPLFISSGILTRGGFGQEMKTRIYERFNPSFKDINDLRDIFYLLFSDKNDARWIDAVPLKTWRGVFGVLTRYTEQKDRERLKNHIESEGLFAIEMLSIWIAAEDMDPELMRMEPSLLNADSPFVALHHEVVDWVEARRQSTVFDDSHLQVMFDQCKALIIGLQKRGAVVGSSLNTAYLLERLSQTLERLETLMAIFVSNRYLPRRILLLTGCFARAAAERHSISRLWKQSSGLMARSVTQNAGDHGEHYITRDKKEYWAMFYSAAGGGVLIALMALFKTYLGSIIDDKVWKGIAEGLNYGLGFMVIFMLHFTVATKQPAMTAARFAEAVEKTPQGKTVNMKLAQLLVDVFRSQSIAVLGNVLIAMGLAALIAFSYQYKTGEPLMNADQIAYQLHSIDPFAGTLWFAAIAGVWLFCSGIISGYFDNRSNYLNMRMRLAQHPLLKKLMSEKTRVKFANYMHENYGSLIGNLCFGMLLGITGVVGYLTHLPLDIRHVAFSSANVGYIAVSGHFTYSLLLQCIGFVLLIGLVNLIVSFSLTLWVALRSLNAEIDSWWPIWHEVCQIVKKRPLSLFLPVQLDK
;
A
#
# COMPACT_ATOMS: atom_id res chain seq x y z
N MET A 1 -8.37 -39.78 -11.71
CA MET A 1 -8.07 -39.30 -10.34
C MET A 1 -7.48 -40.44 -9.53
N ILE A 2 -6.31 -40.27 -8.98
CA ILE A 2 -5.65 -41.27 -8.13
C ILE A 2 -6.39 -41.32 -6.79
N LYS A 3 -6.76 -42.54 -6.35
CA LYS A 3 -7.36 -42.74 -5.02
C LYS A 3 -6.31 -43.28 -4.08
N THR A 4 -6.49 -43.09 -2.77
CA THR A 4 -5.60 -43.63 -1.72
C THR A 4 -5.41 -45.15 -1.83
N ASP A 5 -6.44 -45.89 -2.22
CA ASP A 5 -6.43 -47.37 -2.32
C ASP A 5 -5.62 -47.87 -3.53
N THR A 6 -5.49 -47.04 -4.59
CA THR A 6 -4.72 -47.38 -5.80
C THR A 6 -3.28 -46.86 -5.79
N LEU A 7 -2.87 -46.18 -4.71
CA LEU A 7 -1.55 -45.55 -4.60
C LEU A 7 -0.37 -46.52 -4.78
N PRO A 8 -0.37 -47.79 -4.19
CA PRO A 8 0.75 -48.71 -4.41
C PRO A 8 0.90 -49.09 -5.88
N GLN A 9 -0.19 -49.36 -6.57
CA GLN A 9 -0.17 -49.73 -7.99
C GLN A 9 0.27 -48.57 -8.87
N PHE A 10 -0.18 -47.36 -8.57
CA PHE A 10 0.27 -46.14 -9.25
C PHE A 10 1.79 -45.97 -9.14
N LEU A 11 2.36 -46.11 -7.93
CA LEU A 11 3.80 -45.98 -7.72
C LEU A 11 4.59 -47.03 -8.52
N ARG A 12 4.14 -48.29 -8.54
CA ARG A 12 4.77 -49.36 -9.32
C ARG A 12 4.74 -49.05 -10.82
N ASN A 13 3.60 -48.61 -11.34
CA ASN A 13 3.46 -48.24 -12.75
C ASN A 13 4.44 -47.11 -13.13
N LYS A 14 4.52 -46.05 -12.31
CA LYS A 14 5.41 -44.92 -12.59
C LYS A 14 6.89 -45.29 -12.49
N VAL A 15 7.25 -46.21 -11.60
CA VAL A 15 8.60 -46.76 -11.56
C VAL A 15 8.92 -47.57 -12.81
N THR A 16 7.98 -48.41 -13.29
CA THR A 16 8.16 -49.23 -14.50
C THR A 16 8.28 -48.33 -15.76
N GLU A 17 7.51 -47.22 -15.80
CA GLU A 17 7.54 -46.22 -16.87
C GLU A 17 8.79 -45.32 -16.82
N ASN A 18 9.59 -45.39 -15.77
CA ASN A 18 10.70 -44.47 -15.45
C ASN A 18 10.27 -42.97 -15.47
N ASP A 19 9.04 -42.69 -15.02
CA ASP A 19 8.42 -41.37 -15.04
C ASP A 19 8.41 -40.73 -13.63
N ALA A 20 9.54 -40.09 -13.26
CA ALA A 20 9.69 -39.40 -11.98
C ALA A 20 8.78 -38.16 -11.87
N PHE A 21 8.66 -37.39 -12.97
CA PHE A 21 7.79 -36.19 -12.99
C PHE A 21 6.33 -36.60 -12.77
N GLY A 22 5.81 -37.55 -13.54
CA GLY A 22 4.44 -38.01 -13.37
C GLY A 22 4.17 -38.65 -12.00
N LEU A 23 5.16 -39.25 -11.37
CA LEU A 23 5.05 -39.75 -9.99
C LEU A 23 4.81 -38.58 -9.00
N VAL A 24 5.63 -37.52 -9.08
CA VAL A 24 5.50 -36.36 -8.19
C VAL A 24 4.22 -35.58 -8.49
N GLU A 25 3.89 -35.38 -9.78
CA GLU A 25 2.65 -34.74 -10.20
C GLU A 25 1.41 -35.47 -9.66
N GLY A 26 1.37 -36.77 -9.80
CA GLY A 26 0.25 -37.58 -9.30
C GLY A 26 0.10 -37.50 -7.76
N LEU A 27 1.22 -37.45 -7.03
CA LEU A 27 1.18 -37.20 -5.58
C LEU A 27 0.65 -35.79 -5.27
N CYS A 28 1.08 -34.77 -5.97
CA CYS A 28 0.57 -33.41 -5.81
C CYS A 28 -0.93 -33.32 -6.13
N GLN A 29 -1.41 -33.99 -7.18
CA GLN A 29 -2.84 -34.06 -7.52
C GLN A 29 -3.67 -34.77 -6.45
N LEU A 30 -3.13 -35.86 -5.87
CA LEU A 30 -3.77 -36.59 -4.76
C LEU A 30 -3.89 -35.71 -3.51
N LEU A 31 -2.82 -34.98 -3.16
CA LEU A 31 -2.82 -34.07 -2.01
C LEU A 31 -3.76 -32.89 -2.22
N ARG A 32 -3.78 -32.30 -3.42
CA ARG A 32 -4.66 -31.19 -3.82
C ARG A 32 -6.14 -31.56 -3.77
N SER A 33 -6.49 -32.78 -4.16
CA SER A 33 -7.86 -33.27 -4.14
C SER A 33 -8.33 -33.74 -2.75
N SER A 34 -7.42 -33.89 -1.79
CA SER A 34 -7.74 -34.36 -0.44
C SER A 34 -8.24 -33.19 0.44
N PRO A 35 -9.23 -33.42 1.32
CA PRO A 35 -9.57 -32.46 2.37
C PRO A 35 -8.36 -32.17 3.27
N THR A 36 -8.26 -30.96 3.78
CA THR A 36 -7.11 -30.48 4.57
C THR A 36 -6.74 -31.43 5.73
N GLU A 37 -7.74 -31.99 6.40
CA GLU A 37 -7.57 -32.93 7.51
C GLU A 37 -6.95 -34.29 7.08
N LYS A 38 -7.14 -34.69 5.81
CA LYS A 38 -6.68 -35.98 5.27
C LYS A 38 -5.30 -35.89 4.59
N ILE A 39 -4.72 -34.72 4.44
CA ILE A 39 -3.43 -34.53 3.74
C ILE A 39 -2.28 -35.18 4.50
N SER A 40 -2.14 -34.90 5.80
CA SER A 40 -1.12 -35.56 6.64
C SER A 40 -1.29 -37.08 6.72
N PRO A 41 -2.50 -37.62 6.92
CA PRO A 41 -2.76 -39.08 6.80
C PRO A 41 -2.34 -39.67 5.45
N THR A 42 -2.61 -38.99 4.31
CA THR A 42 -2.19 -39.44 2.98
C THR A 42 -0.67 -39.53 2.85
N LEU A 43 0.07 -38.54 3.36
CA LEU A 43 1.54 -38.61 3.41
C LEU A 43 2.06 -39.68 4.36
N HIS A 44 1.37 -39.95 5.46
CA HIS A 44 1.67 -41.06 6.33
C HIS A 44 1.43 -42.40 5.64
N LEU A 45 0.38 -42.53 4.84
CA LEU A 45 0.12 -43.72 4.04
C LEU A 45 1.22 -43.95 3.01
N PHE A 46 1.60 -42.90 2.26
CA PHE A 46 2.72 -42.96 1.32
C PHE A 46 4.01 -43.46 2.00
N LYS A 47 4.35 -42.87 3.13
CA LYS A 47 5.50 -43.32 3.95
C LYS A 47 5.36 -44.79 4.43
N PHE A 48 4.15 -45.23 4.80
CA PHE A 48 3.89 -46.58 5.23
C PHE A 48 4.07 -47.61 4.09
N ILE A 49 3.57 -47.28 2.88
CA ILE A 49 3.72 -48.12 1.69
C ILE A 49 5.21 -48.33 1.37
N LEU A 50 6.01 -47.25 1.33
CA LEU A 50 7.45 -47.35 1.05
C LEU A 50 8.24 -48.13 2.15
N LYS A 51 7.76 -48.15 3.40
CA LYS A 51 8.39 -48.91 4.47
C LYS A 51 8.06 -50.42 4.42
N ASN A 52 6.82 -50.75 4.05
CA ASN A 52 6.35 -52.11 4.00
C ASN A 52 6.85 -52.85 2.76
N ASP A 53 6.89 -52.16 1.63
CA ASP A 53 7.45 -52.69 0.37
C ASP A 53 8.83 -52.08 0.14
N LYS A 54 9.87 -52.76 0.62
CA LYS A 54 11.26 -52.28 0.55
C LYS A 54 11.74 -52.17 -0.90
N GLU A 55 11.36 -53.10 -1.77
CA GLU A 55 11.74 -53.10 -3.17
C GLU A 55 11.18 -51.87 -3.91
N LEU A 56 9.89 -51.58 -3.68
CA LEU A 56 9.26 -50.39 -4.18
C LEU A 56 9.91 -49.13 -3.58
N GLY A 57 10.24 -49.13 -2.28
CA GLY A 57 10.94 -48.04 -1.61
C GLY A 57 12.30 -47.72 -2.25
N TYR A 58 13.10 -48.74 -2.55
CA TYR A 58 14.39 -48.56 -3.29
C TYR A 58 14.20 -48.03 -4.71
N SER A 59 13.24 -48.61 -5.43
CA SER A 59 12.97 -48.22 -6.82
C SER A 59 12.48 -46.77 -6.92
N VAL A 60 11.52 -46.37 -6.07
CA VAL A 60 11.04 -44.95 -6.02
C VAL A 60 12.16 -43.99 -5.63
N SER A 61 12.96 -44.37 -4.62
CA SER A 61 14.05 -43.50 -4.14
C SER A 61 15.15 -43.33 -5.21
N LYS A 62 15.50 -44.39 -5.90
CA LYS A 62 16.48 -44.37 -7.01
C LYS A 62 15.99 -43.53 -8.17
N LEU A 63 14.71 -43.72 -8.56
CA LEU A 63 14.08 -42.93 -9.64
C LEU A 63 14.11 -41.43 -9.35
N LEU A 64 13.66 -41.01 -8.15
CA LEU A 64 13.62 -39.61 -7.74
C LEU A 64 15.03 -39.02 -7.59
N CYS A 65 15.98 -39.79 -7.04
CA CYS A 65 17.36 -39.32 -6.89
C CYS A 65 18.03 -39.10 -8.23
N GLY A 66 17.90 -40.05 -9.17
CA GLY A 66 18.42 -39.93 -10.53
C GLY A 66 17.86 -38.72 -11.24
N TRP A 67 16.52 -38.57 -11.22
CA TRP A 67 15.85 -37.42 -11.82
C TRP A 67 16.34 -36.09 -11.26
N LEU A 68 16.47 -35.94 -9.93
CA LEU A 68 16.96 -34.70 -9.33
C LEU A 68 18.40 -34.37 -9.71
N CYS A 69 19.25 -35.38 -9.93
CA CYS A 69 20.62 -35.19 -10.39
C CYS A 69 20.74 -34.69 -11.84
N ASP A 70 19.71 -34.90 -12.65
CA ASP A 70 19.69 -34.51 -14.06
C ASP A 70 19.05 -33.12 -14.29
N LEU A 71 18.47 -32.52 -13.23
CA LEU A 71 17.80 -31.23 -13.28
C LEU A 71 18.76 -30.07 -12.98
N ARG A 72 18.52 -28.92 -13.62
CA ARG A 72 19.13 -27.64 -13.24
C ARG A 72 18.39 -27.06 -12.05
N LEU A 73 19.07 -26.92 -10.91
CA LEU A 73 18.46 -26.47 -9.65
C LEU A 73 18.62 -24.96 -9.43
N TYR A 74 19.72 -24.36 -9.87
CA TYR A 74 20.06 -22.97 -9.60
C TYR A 74 18.99 -21.95 -10.02
N PRO A 75 18.21 -22.13 -11.13
CA PRO A 75 17.20 -21.13 -11.53
C PRO A 75 16.09 -21.00 -10.49
N LEU A 76 15.75 -22.11 -9.80
CA LEU A 76 14.80 -22.09 -8.71
C LEU A 76 15.34 -21.27 -7.52
N PHE A 77 16.61 -21.45 -7.18
CA PHE A 77 17.25 -20.79 -6.04
C PHE A 77 17.34 -19.27 -6.21
N ILE A 78 17.67 -18.80 -7.42
CA ILE A 78 17.92 -17.38 -7.67
C ILE A 78 16.66 -16.56 -7.98
N SER A 79 15.58 -17.17 -8.51
CA SER A 79 14.45 -16.40 -9.02
C SER A 79 13.12 -16.63 -8.32
N SER A 80 12.92 -17.81 -7.71
CA SER A 80 11.60 -18.17 -7.18
C SER A 80 11.25 -17.36 -5.92
N GLY A 81 10.14 -16.63 -5.96
CA GLY A 81 9.65 -15.82 -4.84
C GLY A 81 10.35 -14.46 -4.67
N ILE A 82 11.26 -14.09 -5.58
CA ILE A 82 11.89 -12.77 -5.66
C ILE A 82 11.15 -11.93 -6.71
N LEU A 83 10.97 -10.65 -6.47
CA LEU A 83 10.34 -9.73 -7.41
C LEU A 83 11.15 -9.64 -8.72
N THR A 84 10.45 -9.49 -9.85
CA THR A 84 11.10 -9.41 -11.18
C THR A 84 11.73 -8.02 -11.41
N ARG A 85 12.71 -7.94 -12.31
CA ARG A 85 13.41 -6.68 -12.61
C ARG A 85 12.53 -5.65 -13.36
N GLY A 86 11.49 -6.11 -14.04
CA GLY A 86 10.65 -5.27 -14.90
C GLY A 86 9.68 -4.32 -14.17
N GLY A 87 9.59 -4.39 -12.85
CA GLY A 87 8.65 -3.61 -12.06
C GLY A 87 7.20 -4.07 -12.17
N PHE A 88 6.31 -3.44 -11.39
CA PHE A 88 4.90 -3.83 -11.26
C PHE A 88 4.14 -3.86 -12.60
N GLY A 89 4.31 -2.84 -13.44
CA GLY A 89 3.56 -2.73 -14.70
C GLY A 89 3.89 -3.84 -15.70
N GLN A 90 5.18 -4.18 -15.81
CA GLN A 90 5.63 -5.25 -16.70
C GLN A 90 5.22 -6.62 -16.15
N GLU A 91 5.35 -6.85 -14.85
CA GLU A 91 4.92 -8.08 -14.20
C GLU A 91 3.42 -8.30 -14.35
N MET A 92 2.61 -7.25 -14.20
CA MET A 92 1.16 -7.31 -14.42
C MET A 92 0.82 -7.71 -15.86
N LYS A 93 1.47 -7.07 -16.85
CA LYS A 93 1.28 -7.41 -18.26
C LYS A 93 1.68 -8.86 -18.54
N THR A 94 2.81 -9.30 -18.01
CA THR A 94 3.29 -10.67 -18.17
C THR A 94 2.31 -11.68 -17.59
N ARG A 95 1.78 -11.47 -16.37
CA ARG A 95 0.81 -12.37 -15.74
C ARG A 95 -0.52 -12.43 -16.48
N ILE A 96 -0.98 -11.29 -17.00
CA ILE A 96 -2.19 -11.24 -17.84
C ILE A 96 -1.93 -11.97 -19.16
N TYR A 97 -0.80 -11.71 -19.83
CA TYR A 97 -0.46 -12.33 -21.09
C TYR A 97 -0.27 -13.86 -20.96
N GLU A 98 0.47 -14.32 -19.94
CA GLU A 98 0.70 -15.76 -19.69
C GLU A 98 -0.60 -16.53 -19.40
N ARG A 99 -1.67 -15.83 -18.97
CA ARG A 99 -2.97 -16.46 -18.79
C ARG A 99 -3.64 -16.86 -20.10
N PHE A 100 -3.39 -16.12 -21.18
CA PHE A 100 -3.94 -16.37 -22.51
C PHE A 100 -2.96 -17.14 -23.40
N ASN A 101 -1.66 -16.91 -23.22
CA ASN A 101 -0.59 -17.54 -23.98
C ASN A 101 0.50 -18.01 -23.01
N PRO A 102 0.36 -19.22 -22.42
CA PRO A 102 1.35 -19.76 -21.48
C PRO A 102 2.72 -19.91 -22.11
N SER A 103 3.76 -19.45 -21.41
CA SER A 103 5.15 -19.63 -21.83
C SER A 103 5.56 -21.11 -21.79
N PHE A 104 6.45 -21.50 -22.67
CA PHE A 104 7.09 -22.83 -22.66
C PHE A 104 7.72 -23.10 -21.29
N LYS A 105 7.62 -24.34 -20.81
CA LYS A 105 8.23 -24.84 -19.57
C LYS A 105 9.24 -25.92 -19.88
N ASP A 106 10.47 -25.72 -19.44
CA ASP A 106 11.55 -26.70 -19.60
C ASP A 106 11.49 -27.75 -18.49
N ILE A 107 11.27 -28.99 -18.87
CA ILE A 107 11.22 -30.14 -17.93
C ILE A 107 12.58 -30.48 -17.30
N ASN A 108 13.68 -29.90 -17.77
CA ASN A 108 15.01 -30.02 -17.18
C ASN A 108 15.36 -28.89 -16.21
N ASP A 109 14.46 -27.91 -16.04
CA ASP A 109 14.62 -26.79 -15.12
C ASP A 109 13.68 -26.98 -13.90
N LEU A 110 14.24 -27.14 -12.72
CA LEU A 110 13.47 -27.38 -11.50
C LEU A 110 12.49 -26.23 -11.20
N ARG A 111 12.81 -25.00 -11.56
CA ARG A 111 11.89 -23.85 -11.41
C ARG A 111 10.64 -24.04 -12.26
N ASP A 112 10.80 -24.45 -13.51
CA ASP A 112 9.67 -24.64 -14.43
C ASP A 112 8.86 -25.88 -14.02
N ILE A 113 9.51 -26.90 -13.51
CA ILE A 113 8.85 -28.07 -12.87
C ILE A 113 7.97 -27.61 -11.68
N PHE A 114 8.48 -26.76 -10.81
CA PHE A 114 7.67 -26.22 -9.70
C PHE A 114 6.45 -25.46 -10.21
N TYR A 115 6.56 -24.72 -11.31
CA TYR A 115 5.43 -24.03 -11.95
C TYR A 115 4.38 -24.98 -12.53
N LEU A 116 4.80 -26.14 -13.03
CA LEU A 116 3.89 -27.19 -13.50
C LEU A 116 3.21 -27.92 -12.33
N LEU A 117 3.98 -28.29 -11.32
CA LEU A 117 3.49 -29.03 -10.15
C LEU A 117 2.55 -28.20 -9.28
N PHE A 118 2.88 -26.94 -9.02
CA PHE A 118 2.14 -26.02 -8.14
C PHE A 118 1.45 -24.93 -8.95
N SER A 119 0.52 -25.32 -9.83
CA SER A 119 -0.18 -24.43 -10.74
C SER A 119 -1.53 -23.92 -10.19
N ASP A 120 -2.08 -24.54 -9.16
CA ASP A 120 -3.37 -24.18 -8.55
C ASP A 120 -3.17 -23.22 -7.36
N LYS A 121 -3.99 -22.16 -7.31
CA LYS A 121 -4.00 -21.19 -6.19
C LYS A 121 -4.27 -21.82 -4.82
N ASN A 122 -4.92 -22.98 -4.79
CA ASN A 122 -5.21 -23.72 -3.56
C ASN A 122 -4.00 -24.53 -3.07
N ASP A 123 -2.94 -24.66 -3.87
CA ASP A 123 -1.76 -25.40 -3.48
C ASP A 123 -1.08 -24.80 -2.24
N ALA A 124 -1.08 -23.48 -2.09
CA ALA A 124 -0.56 -22.84 -0.90
C ALA A 124 -1.24 -23.34 0.40
N ARG A 125 -2.55 -23.63 0.37
CA ARG A 125 -3.31 -24.09 1.54
C ARG A 125 -2.87 -25.46 2.02
N TRP A 126 -2.71 -26.42 1.10
CA TRP A 126 -2.32 -27.75 1.51
C TRP A 126 -0.83 -27.84 1.84
N ILE A 127 0.03 -27.04 1.21
CA ILE A 127 1.44 -26.93 1.56
C ILE A 127 1.58 -26.46 3.02
N ASP A 128 0.84 -25.43 3.40
CA ASP A 128 0.87 -24.84 4.75
C ASP A 128 0.21 -25.75 5.81
N ALA A 129 -0.77 -26.56 5.41
CA ALA A 129 -1.47 -27.47 6.32
C ALA A 129 -0.62 -28.66 6.78
N VAL A 130 0.50 -28.97 6.09
CA VAL A 130 1.35 -30.12 6.42
C VAL A 130 2.45 -29.71 7.39
N PRO A 131 2.46 -30.27 8.62
CA PRO A 131 3.55 -30.03 9.57
C PRO A 131 4.91 -30.42 9.01
N LEU A 132 5.94 -29.63 9.27
CA LEU A 132 7.31 -29.88 8.84
C LEU A 132 7.83 -31.27 9.26
N LYS A 133 7.36 -31.75 10.41
CA LYS A 133 7.67 -33.09 10.93
C LYS A 133 7.19 -34.21 9.98
N THR A 134 6.05 -34.04 9.33
CA THR A 134 5.49 -35.00 8.36
C THR A 134 6.37 -35.06 7.12
N TRP A 135 6.72 -33.88 6.53
CA TRP A 135 7.65 -33.80 5.40
C TRP A 135 9.01 -34.40 5.71
N ARG A 136 9.59 -34.07 6.88
CA ARG A 136 10.84 -34.67 7.34
C ARG A 136 10.76 -36.21 7.42
N GLY A 137 9.59 -36.74 7.83
CA GLY A 137 9.36 -38.18 7.87
C GLY A 137 9.34 -38.83 6.49
N VAL A 138 8.74 -38.18 5.49
CA VAL A 138 8.71 -38.66 4.09
C VAL A 138 10.11 -38.64 3.49
N PHE A 139 10.81 -37.53 3.54
CA PHE A 139 12.17 -37.41 3.01
C PHE A 139 13.14 -38.34 3.73
N GLY A 140 12.98 -38.56 5.04
CA GLY A 140 13.81 -39.49 5.80
C GLY A 140 13.65 -40.95 5.35
N VAL A 141 12.48 -41.37 4.88
CA VAL A 141 12.27 -42.68 4.30
C VAL A 141 12.93 -42.80 2.92
N LEU A 142 12.71 -41.82 2.05
CA LEU A 142 13.36 -41.80 0.74
C LEU A 142 14.88 -41.82 0.87
N THR A 143 15.47 -40.98 1.73
CA THR A 143 16.92 -40.99 1.99
C THR A 143 17.43 -42.34 2.52
N ARG A 144 16.64 -43.07 3.34
CA ARG A 144 17.02 -44.37 3.84
C ARG A 144 17.15 -45.42 2.74
N TYR A 145 16.29 -45.37 1.74
CA TYR A 145 16.27 -46.28 0.61
C TYR A 145 17.11 -45.83 -0.60
N THR A 146 17.78 -44.69 -0.53
CA THR A 146 18.75 -44.26 -1.54
C THR A 146 20.12 -44.87 -1.25
N GLU A 147 20.77 -45.47 -2.24
CA GLU A 147 22.13 -46.00 -2.14
C GLU A 147 23.11 -44.89 -1.75
N GLN A 148 24.19 -45.25 -1.04
CA GLN A 148 25.16 -44.24 -0.59
C GLN A 148 25.78 -43.46 -1.75
N LYS A 149 26.14 -44.16 -2.85
CA LYS A 149 26.69 -43.55 -4.05
C LYS A 149 25.76 -42.50 -4.67
N ASP A 150 24.48 -42.84 -4.79
CA ASP A 150 23.46 -41.91 -5.35
C ASP A 150 23.20 -40.71 -4.43
N ARG A 151 23.23 -40.96 -3.10
CA ARG A 151 23.12 -39.89 -2.11
C ARG A 151 24.27 -38.92 -2.17
N GLU A 152 25.50 -39.38 -2.32
CA GLU A 152 26.68 -38.55 -2.46
C GLU A 152 26.63 -37.76 -3.80
N ARG A 153 26.23 -38.41 -4.90
CA ARG A 153 26.03 -37.75 -6.19
C ARG A 153 25.02 -36.62 -6.08
N LEU A 154 23.86 -36.88 -5.49
CA LEU A 154 22.81 -35.85 -5.30
C LEU A 154 23.27 -34.73 -4.37
N LYS A 155 23.98 -35.06 -3.29
CA LYS A 155 24.55 -34.05 -2.37
C LYS A 155 25.51 -33.12 -3.11
N ASN A 156 26.45 -33.68 -3.87
CA ASN A 156 27.45 -32.91 -4.62
C ASN A 156 26.78 -32.05 -5.72
N HIS A 157 25.74 -32.58 -6.37
CA HIS A 157 24.97 -31.83 -7.36
C HIS A 157 24.24 -30.63 -6.72
N ILE A 158 23.51 -30.83 -5.61
CA ILE A 158 22.83 -29.75 -4.88
C ILE A 158 23.84 -28.71 -4.38
N GLU A 159 25.01 -29.14 -3.89
CA GLU A 159 26.05 -28.23 -3.41
C GLU A 159 26.64 -27.41 -4.54
N SER A 160 26.96 -28.02 -5.68
CA SER A 160 27.48 -27.33 -6.87
C SER A 160 26.50 -26.29 -7.40
N GLU A 161 25.23 -26.66 -7.59
CA GLU A 161 24.16 -25.77 -8.05
C GLU A 161 23.85 -24.66 -7.03
N GLY A 162 23.92 -24.98 -5.73
CA GLY A 162 23.74 -24.04 -4.65
C GLY A 162 24.87 -23.00 -4.55
N LEU A 163 26.12 -23.42 -4.65
CA LEU A 163 27.27 -22.51 -4.68
C LEU A 163 27.23 -21.59 -5.90
N PHE A 164 26.85 -22.12 -7.07
CA PHE A 164 26.66 -21.31 -8.27
C PHE A 164 25.53 -20.28 -8.07
N ALA A 165 24.41 -20.66 -7.46
CA ALA A 165 23.32 -19.74 -7.16
C ALA A 165 23.74 -18.63 -6.19
N ILE A 166 24.55 -18.94 -5.16
CA ILE A 166 25.09 -17.98 -4.19
C ILE A 166 25.97 -16.94 -4.91
N GLU A 167 26.89 -17.40 -5.77
CA GLU A 167 27.77 -16.55 -6.57
C GLU A 167 26.93 -15.61 -7.47
N MET A 168 25.95 -16.14 -8.20
CA MET A 168 25.07 -15.35 -9.06
C MET A 168 24.25 -14.31 -8.30
N LEU A 169 23.72 -14.63 -7.12
CA LEU A 169 22.97 -13.68 -6.29
C LEU A 169 23.87 -12.55 -5.79
N SER A 170 25.11 -12.85 -5.39
CA SER A 170 26.06 -11.80 -4.95
C SER A 170 26.45 -10.85 -6.09
N ILE A 171 26.64 -11.37 -7.32
CA ILE A 171 26.85 -10.55 -8.53
C ILE A 171 25.64 -9.64 -8.78
N TRP A 172 24.41 -10.15 -8.64
CA TRP A 172 23.22 -9.35 -8.84
C TRP A 172 23.10 -8.22 -7.79
N ILE A 173 23.44 -8.50 -6.53
CA ILE A 173 23.44 -7.50 -5.47
C ILE A 173 24.45 -6.40 -5.77
N ALA A 174 25.69 -6.78 -6.13
CA ALA A 174 26.73 -5.82 -6.48
C ALA A 174 26.40 -4.98 -7.73
N ALA A 175 25.74 -5.59 -8.74
CA ALA A 175 25.35 -4.89 -9.94
C ALA A 175 24.27 -3.80 -9.71
N GLU A 176 23.46 -3.88 -8.63
CA GLU A 176 22.46 -2.87 -8.31
C GLU A 176 23.08 -1.56 -7.78
N ASP A 177 24.33 -1.54 -7.33
CA ASP A 177 25.05 -0.30 -6.99
C ASP A 177 25.09 0.69 -8.16
N MET A 178 25.12 0.17 -9.37
CA MET A 178 25.20 0.98 -10.60
C MET A 178 23.83 1.54 -11.03
N ASP A 179 22.75 1.30 -10.26
CA ASP A 179 21.46 1.86 -10.58
C ASP A 179 21.45 3.38 -10.35
N PRO A 180 21.12 4.19 -11.38
CA PRO A 180 21.16 5.65 -11.29
C PRO A 180 20.27 6.24 -10.17
N GLU A 181 19.17 5.54 -9.84
CA GLU A 181 18.27 5.96 -8.77
C GLU A 181 18.87 5.75 -7.39
N LEU A 182 19.59 4.65 -7.17
CA LEU A 182 20.30 4.39 -5.92
C LEU A 182 21.48 5.35 -5.75
N MET A 183 22.28 5.56 -6.80
CA MET A 183 23.40 6.53 -6.79
C MET A 183 22.92 7.96 -6.52
N ARG A 184 21.72 8.34 -7.01
CA ARG A 184 21.14 9.66 -6.73
C ARG A 184 20.77 9.83 -5.24
N MET A 185 20.30 8.77 -4.60
CA MET A 185 19.91 8.79 -3.19
C MET A 185 21.12 8.70 -2.24
N GLU A 186 22.16 7.99 -2.68
CA GLU A 186 23.37 7.72 -1.89
C GLU A 186 24.60 7.82 -2.78
N PRO A 187 25.18 9.02 -2.93
CA PRO A 187 26.37 9.22 -3.76
C PRO A 187 27.61 8.43 -3.29
N SER A 188 27.65 7.96 -2.04
CA SER A 188 28.75 7.15 -1.53
C SER A 188 28.84 5.76 -2.19
N LEU A 189 27.76 5.29 -2.85
CA LEU A 189 27.77 4.07 -3.66
C LEU A 189 28.70 4.16 -4.87
N LEU A 190 29.09 5.36 -5.28
CA LEU A 190 30.10 5.56 -6.35
C LEU A 190 31.52 5.22 -5.90
N ASN A 191 31.74 5.02 -4.61
CA ASN A 191 33.04 4.65 -4.09
C ASN A 191 33.30 3.16 -4.32
N ALA A 192 34.57 2.80 -4.53
CA ALA A 192 34.99 1.42 -4.80
C ALA A 192 34.69 0.43 -3.64
N ASP A 193 34.46 0.94 -2.42
CA ASP A 193 34.26 0.15 -1.22
C ASP A 193 32.78 0.09 -0.79
N SER A 194 31.86 0.09 -1.75
CA SER A 194 30.42 -0.09 -1.44
C SER A 194 30.20 -1.41 -0.69
N PRO A 195 29.32 -1.42 0.35
CA PRO A 195 28.99 -2.63 1.09
C PRO A 195 28.48 -3.78 0.21
N PHE A 196 27.82 -3.49 -0.92
CA PHE A 196 27.34 -4.51 -1.86
C PHE A 196 28.47 -5.15 -2.63
N VAL A 197 29.45 -4.35 -3.07
CA VAL A 197 30.66 -4.84 -3.76
C VAL A 197 31.54 -5.61 -2.78
N ALA A 198 31.74 -5.08 -1.58
CA ALA A 198 32.50 -5.76 -0.53
C ALA A 198 31.91 -7.12 -0.18
N LEU A 199 30.57 -7.20 -0.02
CA LEU A 199 29.87 -8.47 0.21
C LEU A 199 30.11 -9.45 -0.94
N HIS A 200 30.10 -8.98 -2.20
CA HIS A 200 30.35 -9.86 -3.35
C HIS A 200 31.76 -10.47 -3.28
N HIS A 201 32.79 -9.68 -2.99
CA HIS A 201 34.16 -10.19 -2.85
C HIS A 201 34.26 -11.26 -1.76
N GLU A 202 33.72 -11.01 -0.58
CA GLU A 202 33.69 -11.98 0.52
C GLU A 202 32.92 -13.26 0.18
N VAL A 203 31.81 -13.14 -0.58
CA VAL A 203 31.04 -14.31 -1.02
C VAL A 203 31.82 -15.13 -2.03
N VAL A 204 32.56 -14.50 -2.95
CA VAL A 204 33.41 -15.22 -3.93
C VAL A 204 34.51 -15.99 -3.20
N ASP A 205 35.21 -15.37 -2.27
CA ASP A 205 36.25 -16.01 -1.47
C ASP A 205 35.69 -17.18 -0.63
N TRP A 206 34.51 -16.99 -0.04
CA TRP A 206 33.81 -18.05 0.67
C TRP A 206 33.44 -19.23 -0.26
N VAL A 207 32.88 -18.97 -1.45
CA VAL A 207 32.54 -20.02 -2.44
C VAL A 207 33.78 -20.80 -2.88
N GLU A 208 34.90 -20.09 -3.11
CA GLU A 208 36.14 -20.73 -3.50
C GLU A 208 36.71 -21.62 -2.38
N ALA A 209 36.72 -21.12 -1.13
CA ALA A 209 37.09 -21.88 0.04
C ALA A 209 36.25 -23.17 0.19
N ARG A 210 34.92 -23.08 -0.07
CA ARG A 210 34.04 -24.26 -0.03
C ARG A 210 34.32 -25.25 -1.13
N ARG A 211 34.60 -24.80 -2.36
CA ARG A 211 34.99 -25.68 -3.49
C ARG A 211 36.31 -26.40 -3.20
N GLN A 212 37.24 -25.74 -2.51
CA GLN A 212 38.54 -26.30 -2.12
C GLN A 212 38.51 -27.03 -0.79
N SER A 213 37.37 -27.07 -0.07
CA SER A 213 37.23 -27.64 1.26
C SER A 213 38.19 -27.04 2.31
N THR A 214 38.56 -25.76 2.15
CA THR A 214 39.38 -24.99 3.10
C THR A 214 38.53 -24.35 4.19
N VAL A 215 39.16 -23.99 5.32
CA VAL A 215 38.48 -23.29 6.42
C VAL A 215 38.36 -21.82 6.07
N PHE A 216 37.16 -21.27 6.22
CA PHE A 216 36.85 -19.86 6.03
C PHE A 216 36.23 -19.27 7.32
N ASP A 217 36.61 -18.06 7.69
CA ASP A 217 36.03 -17.36 8.83
C ASP A 217 34.75 -16.62 8.41
N ASP A 218 33.59 -17.13 8.81
CA ASP A 218 32.29 -16.59 8.45
C ASP A 218 31.93 -15.31 9.23
N SER A 219 32.71 -14.87 10.23
CA SER A 219 32.36 -13.73 11.10
C SER A 219 32.27 -12.42 10.34
N HIS A 220 33.17 -12.22 9.36
CA HIS A 220 33.20 -11.01 8.53
C HIS A 220 31.99 -10.92 7.59
N LEU A 221 31.56 -12.04 7.03
CA LEU A 221 30.35 -12.12 6.21
C LEU A 221 29.10 -11.63 6.92
N GLN A 222 28.91 -12.00 8.18
CA GLN A 222 27.73 -11.56 8.95
C GLN A 222 27.72 -10.03 9.10
N VAL A 223 28.88 -9.40 9.35
CA VAL A 223 29.02 -7.95 9.41
C VAL A 223 28.67 -7.30 8.07
N MET A 224 29.10 -7.89 6.95
CA MET A 224 28.79 -7.40 5.60
C MET A 224 27.28 -7.48 5.31
N PHE A 225 26.61 -8.58 5.69
CA PHE A 225 25.17 -8.69 5.58
C PHE A 225 24.43 -7.61 6.38
N ASP A 226 24.86 -7.36 7.60
CA ASP A 226 24.23 -6.35 8.47
C ASP A 226 24.45 -4.93 7.92
N GLN A 227 25.61 -4.64 7.35
CA GLN A 227 25.89 -3.37 6.68
C GLN A 227 25.03 -3.19 5.42
N CYS A 228 24.89 -4.22 4.58
CA CYS A 228 24.01 -4.17 3.41
C CYS A 228 22.54 -3.96 3.82
N LYS A 229 22.04 -4.65 4.86
CA LYS A 229 20.69 -4.45 5.40
C LYS A 229 20.50 -3.01 5.91
N ALA A 230 21.47 -2.50 6.68
CA ALA A 230 21.43 -1.13 7.19
C ALA A 230 21.43 -0.10 6.06
N LEU A 231 22.21 -0.32 5.00
CA LEU A 231 22.23 0.53 3.81
C LEU A 231 20.87 0.52 3.08
N ILE A 232 20.27 -0.65 2.86
CA ILE A 232 18.93 -0.75 2.23
C ILE A 232 17.88 0.01 3.05
N ILE A 233 17.88 -0.15 4.37
CA ILE A 233 16.97 0.59 5.28
C ILE A 233 17.26 2.10 5.20
N GLY A 234 18.52 2.49 5.14
CA GLY A 234 18.93 3.89 4.94
C GLY A 234 18.43 4.48 3.64
N LEU A 235 18.58 3.73 2.51
CA LEU A 235 18.08 4.12 1.20
C LEU A 235 16.54 4.22 1.17
N GLN A 236 15.82 3.32 1.82
CA GLN A 236 14.37 3.39 1.96
C GLN A 236 13.93 4.66 2.71
N LYS A 237 14.61 5.03 3.80
CA LYS A 237 14.33 6.26 4.56
C LYS A 237 14.67 7.51 3.76
N ARG A 238 15.82 7.54 3.07
CA ARG A 238 16.21 8.68 2.22
C ARG A 238 15.29 8.85 1.02
N GLY A 239 14.85 7.75 0.41
CA GLY A 239 13.87 7.78 -0.67
C GLY A 239 12.56 8.47 -0.29
N ALA A 240 12.17 8.41 0.98
CA ALA A 240 11.02 9.14 1.52
C ALA A 240 11.25 10.66 1.51
N VAL A 241 12.46 11.11 1.87
CA VAL A 241 12.80 12.54 1.98
C VAL A 241 13.13 13.15 0.61
N VAL A 242 13.97 12.48 -0.18
CA VAL A 242 14.46 12.95 -1.48
C VAL A 242 13.42 12.73 -2.60
N GLY A 243 12.39 11.96 -2.33
CA GLY A 243 11.43 11.45 -3.30
C GLY A 243 11.97 10.22 -4.05
N SER A 244 11.15 9.20 -4.14
CA SER A 244 11.48 7.96 -4.85
C SER A 244 10.43 7.61 -5.90
N SER A 245 10.86 6.96 -6.98
CA SER A 245 9.92 6.39 -7.95
C SER A 245 9.36 5.06 -7.42
N LEU A 246 8.20 4.65 -7.94
CA LEU A 246 7.68 3.30 -7.65
C LEU A 246 8.69 2.22 -8.06
N ASN A 247 9.41 2.46 -9.15
CA ASN A 247 10.46 1.52 -9.60
C ASN A 247 11.60 1.43 -8.59
N THR A 248 12.00 2.54 -7.98
CA THR A 248 13.02 2.56 -6.92
C THR A 248 12.56 1.79 -5.68
N ALA A 249 11.32 1.98 -5.24
CA ALA A 249 10.77 1.22 -4.12
C ALA A 249 10.71 -0.28 -4.42
N TYR A 250 10.36 -0.63 -5.65
CA TYR A 250 10.34 -2.01 -6.15
C TYR A 250 11.74 -2.62 -6.23
N LEU A 251 12.73 -1.85 -6.66
CA LEU A 251 14.14 -2.24 -6.71
C LEU A 251 14.70 -2.52 -5.32
N LEU A 252 14.47 -1.62 -4.36
CA LEU A 252 14.91 -1.79 -2.97
C LEU A 252 14.28 -3.01 -2.30
N GLU A 253 13.00 -3.25 -2.54
CA GLU A 253 12.32 -4.45 -2.04
C GLU A 253 12.91 -5.72 -2.65
N ARG A 254 13.15 -5.74 -3.96
CA ARG A 254 13.80 -6.85 -4.66
C ARG A 254 15.21 -7.08 -4.13
N LEU A 255 15.98 -6.02 -3.91
CA LEU A 255 17.34 -6.10 -3.37
C LEU A 255 17.34 -6.70 -1.96
N SER A 256 16.38 -6.30 -1.11
CA SER A 256 16.18 -6.89 0.21
C SER A 256 15.87 -8.38 0.13
N GLN A 257 14.96 -8.79 -0.75
CA GLN A 257 14.61 -10.21 -0.96
C GLN A 257 15.78 -11.04 -1.52
N THR A 258 16.59 -10.43 -2.38
CA THR A 258 17.78 -11.07 -2.96
C THR A 258 18.84 -11.28 -1.88
N LEU A 259 19.06 -10.29 -1.02
CA LEU A 259 20.00 -10.36 0.11
C LEU A 259 19.56 -11.43 1.13
N GLU A 260 18.28 -11.47 1.49
CA GLU A 260 17.72 -12.49 2.39
C GLU A 260 17.84 -13.90 1.80
N ARG A 261 17.65 -14.05 0.49
CA ARG A 261 17.84 -15.30 -0.21
C ARG A 261 19.30 -15.75 -0.19
N LEU A 262 20.24 -14.85 -0.44
CA LEU A 262 21.67 -15.11 -0.39
C LEU A 262 22.07 -15.60 1.02
N GLU A 263 21.69 -14.88 2.07
CA GLU A 263 21.94 -15.24 3.47
C GLU A 263 21.33 -16.62 3.81
N THR A 264 20.10 -16.88 3.37
CA THR A 264 19.42 -18.16 3.59
C THR A 264 20.16 -19.33 2.92
N LEU A 265 20.59 -19.16 1.67
CA LEU A 265 21.34 -20.20 0.94
C LEU A 265 22.70 -20.44 1.58
N MET A 266 23.45 -19.40 1.90
CA MET A 266 24.73 -19.54 2.59
C MET A 266 24.58 -20.28 3.91
N ALA A 267 23.57 -19.92 4.71
CA ALA A 267 23.28 -20.60 5.98
C ALA A 267 22.90 -22.08 5.83
N ILE A 268 22.43 -22.52 4.66
CA ILE A 268 22.19 -23.94 4.35
C ILE A 268 23.52 -24.68 4.16
N PHE A 269 24.51 -24.07 3.52
CA PHE A 269 25.76 -24.72 3.18
C PHE A 269 26.85 -24.55 4.25
N VAL A 270 26.71 -23.62 5.21
CA VAL A 270 27.67 -23.46 6.34
C VAL A 270 27.44 -24.51 7.42
N SER A 271 26.21 -24.89 7.73
CA SER A 271 25.88 -25.70 8.89
C SER A 271 25.23 -27.04 8.51
N ASN A 272 25.94 -28.15 8.72
CA ASN A 272 25.40 -29.51 8.54
C ASN A 272 24.30 -29.87 9.57
N ARG A 273 24.23 -29.21 10.73
CA ARG A 273 23.38 -29.62 11.86
C ARG A 273 21.89 -29.41 11.66
N TYR A 274 21.49 -28.37 10.86
CA TYR A 274 20.08 -28.05 10.63
C TYR A 274 19.70 -28.07 9.15
N LEU A 275 20.54 -28.60 8.31
CA LEU A 275 20.39 -28.63 6.84
C LEU A 275 19.01 -29.14 6.37
N PRO A 276 18.51 -30.31 6.83
CA PRO A 276 17.21 -30.84 6.35
C PRO A 276 16.04 -29.91 6.66
N ARG A 277 16.04 -29.26 7.83
CA ARG A 277 14.96 -28.33 8.22
C ARG A 277 14.97 -27.09 7.35
N ARG A 278 16.14 -26.49 7.10
CA ARG A 278 16.29 -25.29 6.28
C ARG A 278 15.93 -25.55 4.82
N ILE A 279 16.37 -26.67 4.26
CA ILE A 279 16.00 -27.09 2.89
C ILE A 279 14.49 -27.27 2.78
N LEU A 280 13.83 -27.93 3.72
CA LEU A 280 12.39 -28.14 3.69
C LEU A 280 11.61 -26.81 3.78
N LEU A 281 12.06 -25.89 4.63
CA LEU A 281 11.46 -24.54 4.73
C LEU A 281 11.62 -23.79 3.42
N LEU A 282 12.80 -23.80 2.82
CA LEU A 282 13.07 -23.15 1.55
C LEU A 282 12.24 -23.75 0.41
N THR A 283 12.16 -25.10 0.34
CA THR A 283 11.32 -25.80 -0.65
C THR A 283 9.84 -25.43 -0.51
N GLY A 284 9.35 -25.32 0.73
CA GLY A 284 7.99 -24.84 1.00
C GLY A 284 7.76 -23.41 0.55
N CYS A 285 8.74 -22.52 0.71
CA CYS A 285 8.70 -21.14 0.16
C CYS A 285 8.64 -21.15 -1.37
N PHE A 286 9.42 -21.99 -2.04
CA PHE A 286 9.41 -22.12 -3.50
C PHE A 286 8.08 -22.64 -4.02
N ALA A 287 7.52 -23.68 -3.38
CA ALA A 287 6.23 -24.25 -3.76
C ALA A 287 5.10 -23.20 -3.62
N ARG A 288 5.09 -22.42 -2.53
CA ARG A 288 4.16 -21.30 -2.36
C ARG A 288 4.35 -20.23 -3.43
N ALA A 289 5.59 -19.82 -3.70
CA ALA A 289 5.90 -18.83 -4.71
C ALA A 289 5.42 -19.27 -6.11
N ALA A 290 5.58 -20.55 -6.43
CA ALA A 290 5.08 -21.13 -7.67
C ALA A 290 3.55 -21.12 -7.75
N ALA A 291 2.85 -21.57 -6.70
CA ALA A 291 1.38 -21.59 -6.62
C ALA A 291 0.76 -20.18 -6.76
N GLU A 292 1.45 -19.17 -6.28
CA GLU A 292 0.98 -17.78 -6.27
C GLU A 292 1.48 -16.94 -7.45
N ARG A 293 2.31 -17.52 -8.35
CA ARG A 293 2.92 -16.82 -9.49
C ARG A 293 1.88 -16.13 -10.38
N HIS A 294 0.75 -16.77 -10.67
CA HIS A 294 -0.30 -16.21 -11.54
C HIS A 294 -1.33 -15.37 -10.78
N SER A 295 -1.19 -15.20 -9.48
CA SER A 295 -2.12 -14.44 -8.66
C SER A 295 -1.93 -12.92 -8.85
N ILE A 296 -2.82 -12.30 -9.65
CA ILE A 296 -2.89 -10.85 -9.81
C ILE A 296 -3.22 -10.18 -8.47
N SER A 297 -4.09 -10.79 -7.66
CA SER A 297 -4.48 -10.26 -6.35
C SER A 297 -3.30 -10.15 -5.39
N ARG A 298 -2.39 -11.14 -5.38
CA ARG A 298 -1.17 -11.07 -4.55
C ARG A 298 -0.19 -10.01 -5.05
N LEU A 299 0.05 -9.96 -6.37
CA LEU A 299 0.88 -8.91 -6.96
C LEU A 299 0.34 -7.52 -6.61
N TRP A 300 -0.97 -7.33 -6.75
CA TRP A 300 -1.63 -6.09 -6.35
C TRP A 300 -1.47 -5.80 -4.85
N LYS A 301 -1.64 -6.82 -4.01
CA LYS A 301 -1.47 -6.67 -2.55
C LYS A 301 -0.05 -6.22 -2.17
N GLN A 302 0.98 -6.83 -2.75
CA GLN A 302 2.37 -6.45 -2.52
C GLN A 302 2.68 -5.05 -3.07
N SER A 303 2.32 -4.79 -4.33
CA SER A 303 2.65 -3.52 -5.00
C SER A 303 1.84 -2.35 -4.46
N SER A 304 0.57 -2.55 -4.05
CA SER A 304 -0.23 -1.50 -3.43
C SER A 304 0.35 -1.03 -2.09
N GLY A 305 1.01 -1.91 -1.34
CA GLY A 305 1.78 -1.53 -0.14
C GLY A 305 2.95 -0.60 -0.48
N LEU A 306 3.75 -0.93 -1.50
CA LEU A 306 4.86 -0.09 -1.96
C LEU A 306 4.38 1.26 -2.51
N MET A 307 3.31 1.27 -3.32
CA MET A 307 2.69 2.50 -3.81
C MET A 307 2.16 3.37 -2.67
N ALA A 308 1.43 2.76 -1.73
CA ALA A 308 0.91 3.47 -0.58
C ALA A 308 2.05 4.09 0.24
N ARG A 309 3.15 3.36 0.46
CA ARG A 309 4.32 3.88 1.18
C ARG A 309 4.93 5.10 0.51
N SER A 310 5.09 5.10 -0.82
CA SER A 310 5.65 6.24 -1.56
C SER A 310 4.77 7.50 -1.52
N VAL A 311 3.46 7.35 -1.28
CA VAL A 311 2.49 8.45 -1.22
C VAL A 311 2.26 8.93 0.22
N THR A 312 2.25 8.02 1.20
CA THR A 312 1.89 8.36 2.59
C THR A 312 3.08 8.80 3.44
N GLN A 313 4.29 8.48 3.04
CA GLN A 313 5.51 8.77 3.83
C GLN A 313 5.70 10.27 4.10
N ASN A 314 5.38 11.14 3.13
CA ASN A 314 5.46 12.60 3.29
C ASN A 314 4.19 13.21 3.92
N ALA A 315 3.07 12.49 3.93
CA ALA A 315 1.81 12.99 4.47
C ALA A 315 1.78 13.04 6.01
N GLY A 316 2.59 12.21 6.66
CA GLY A 316 2.68 12.15 8.13
C GLY A 316 3.18 13.44 8.76
N ASP A 317 4.24 14.04 8.22
CA ASP A 317 4.84 15.28 8.75
C ASP A 317 3.90 16.48 8.59
N HIS A 318 3.16 16.55 7.48
CA HIS A 318 2.13 17.59 7.28
C HIS A 318 0.91 17.39 8.19
N GLY A 319 0.64 16.16 8.63
CA GLY A 319 -0.49 15.83 9.49
C GLY A 319 -0.40 16.39 10.91
N GLU A 320 0.82 16.60 11.45
CA GLU A 320 0.99 17.17 12.79
C GLU A 320 0.42 18.58 12.94
N HIS A 321 0.51 19.41 11.92
CA HIS A 321 -0.02 20.79 11.94
C HIS A 321 -1.55 20.88 12.03
N TYR A 322 -2.25 19.78 11.79
CA TYR A 322 -3.72 19.74 11.81
C TYR A 322 -4.31 19.11 13.07
N ILE A 323 -3.48 18.69 14.04
CA ILE A 323 -3.91 18.18 15.32
C ILE A 323 -3.68 19.26 16.38
N THR A 324 -4.75 19.84 16.89
CA THR A 324 -4.68 20.90 17.91
C THR A 324 -4.39 20.31 19.29
N ARG A 325 -3.31 20.75 19.92
CA ARG A 325 -2.86 20.27 21.22
C ARG A 325 -3.20 21.23 22.36
N ASP A 326 -3.23 22.54 22.06
CA ASP A 326 -3.48 23.59 23.02
C ASP A 326 -4.60 24.56 22.58
N LYS A 327 -4.95 25.51 23.48
CA LYS A 327 -5.99 26.50 23.22
C LYS A 327 -5.61 27.47 22.08
N LYS A 328 -4.33 27.77 21.91
CA LYS A 328 -3.83 28.68 20.87
C LYS A 328 -4.00 28.07 19.50
N GLU A 329 -3.55 26.82 19.33
CA GLU A 329 -3.70 26.05 18.09
C GLU A 329 -5.18 25.82 17.75
N TYR A 330 -6.03 25.58 18.76
CA TYR A 330 -7.46 25.39 18.59
C TYR A 330 -8.14 26.62 18.00
N TRP A 331 -7.86 27.81 18.54
CA TRP A 331 -8.42 29.05 18.00
C TRP A 331 -7.78 29.45 16.68
N ALA A 332 -6.49 29.20 16.46
CA ALA A 332 -5.83 29.40 15.18
C ALA A 332 -6.49 28.54 14.08
N MET A 333 -6.84 27.29 14.40
CA MET A 333 -7.58 26.40 13.50
C MET A 333 -8.98 26.97 13.16
N PHE A 334 -9.71 27.49 14.17
CA PHE A 334 -11.00 28.12 13.93
C PHE A 334 -10.89 29.32 12.98
N TYR A 335 -9.95 30.24 13.21
CA TYR A 335 -9.77 31.40 12.35
C TYR A 335 -9.32 31.05 10.93
N SER A 336 -8.44 30.06 10.81
CA SER A 336 -8.03 29.55 9.51
C SER A 336 -9.22 28.93 8.75
N ALA A 337 -10.06 28.16 9.43
CA ALA A 337 -11.28 27.59 8.86
C ALA A 337 -12.32 28.68 8.53
N ALA A 338 -12.46 29.69 9.39
CA ALA A 338 -13.33 30.83 9.15
C ALA A 338 -12.96 31.57 7.84
N GLY A 339 -11.67 31.81 7.61
CA GLY A 339 -11.17 32.37 6.33
C GLY A 339 -11.53 31.50 5.12
N GLY A 340 -11.40 30.17 5.26
CA GLY A 340 -11.88 29.21 4.26
C GLY A 340 -13.39 29.34 4.00
N GLY A 341 -14.19 29.52 5.07
CA GLY A 341 -15.64 29.71 4.99
C GLY A 341 -16.05 30.92 4.16
N VAL A 342 -15.30 32.02 4.26
CA VAL A 342 -15.54 33.25 3.45
C VAL A 342 -15.44 32.94 1.96
N LEU A 343 -14.33 32.31 1.54
CA LEU A 343 -14.11 31.95 0.14
C LEU A 343 -15.13 30.92 -0.37
N ILE A 344 -15.52 29.96 0.47
CA ILE A 344 -16.53 28.96 0.12
C ILE A 344 -17.90 29.62 -0.14
N ALA A 345 -18.31 30.61 0.66
CA ALA A 345 -19.53 31.37 0.41
C ALA A 345 -19.47 32.05 -0.97
N LEU A 346 -18.36 32.72 -1.30
CA LEU A 346 -18.18 33.36 -2.60
C LEU A 346 -18.18 32.36 -3.76
N MET A 347 -17.52 31.19 -3.59
CA MET A 347 -17.53 30.12 -4.60
C MET A 347 -18.93 29.55 -4.82
N ALA A 348 -19.74 29.40 -3.75
CA ALA A 348 -21.13 28.94 -3.84
C ALA A 348 -22.01 29.98 -4.57
N LEU A 349 -21.81 31.29 -4.32
CA LEU A 349 -22.47 32.33 -5.05
C LEU A 349 -22.11 32.29 -6.54
N PHE A 350 -20.80 32.19 -6.86
CA PHE A 350 -20.33 32.11 -8.23
C PHE A 350 -20.84 30.85 -8.95
N LYS A 351 -20.98 29.73 -8.25
CA LYS A 351 -21.63 28.53 -8.79
C LYS A 351 -23.08 28.83 -9.21
N THR A 352 -23.85 29.51 -8.35
CA THR A 352 -25.25 29.87 -8.66
C THR A 352 -25.31 30.74 -9.91
N TYR A 353 -24.40 31.71 -10.03
CA TYR A 353 -24.27 32.57 -11.21
C TYR A 353 -23.90 31.77 -12.47
N LEU A 354 -22.91 30.88 -12.40
CA LEU A 354 -22.57 30.00 -13.53
C LEU A 354 -23.77 29.14 -13.96
N GLY A 355 -24.58 28.69 -13.00
CA GLY A 355 -25.79 27.91 -13.26
C GLY A 355 -26.88 28.68 -13.97
N SER A 356 -26.87 30.03 -13.93
CA SER A 356 -27.81 30.90 -14.64
C SER A 356 -27.36 31.30 -16.06
N ILE A 357 -26.06 31.15 -16.39
CA ILE A 357 -25.48 31.55 -17.68
C ILE A 357 -25.22 30.36 -18.60
N ILE A 358 -24.88 29.19 -18.01
CA ILE A 358 -24.47 28.00 -18.77
C ILE A 358 -25.62 27.01 -18.77
N ASP A 359 -26.28 26.82 -19.89
CA ASP A 359 -27.40 25.89 -20.07
C ASP A 359 -26.91 24.45 -20.28
N ASP A 360 -25.77 24.27 -20.99
CA ASP A 360 -25.21 22.95 -21.24
C ASP A 360 -24.64 22.32 -19.95
N LYS A 361 -25.14 21.13 -19.59
CA LYS A 361 -24.80 20.46 -18.34
C LYS A 361 -23.33 20.02 -18.24
N VAL A 362 -22.69 19.72 -19.37
CA VAL A 362 -21.28 19.31 -19.41
C VAL A 362 -20.37 20.51 -19.16
N TRP A 363 -20.58 21.59 -19.91
CA TRP A 363 -19.81 22.82 -19.72
C TRP A 363 -20.04 23.45 -18.36
N LYS A 364 -21.27 23.39 -17.85
CA LYS A 364 -21.59 23.82 -16.49
C LYS A 364 -20.78 23.05 -15.45
N GLY A 365 -20.76 21.72 -15.52
CA GLY A 365 -20.00 20.91 -14.57
C GLY A 365 -18.48 21.14 -14.65
N ILE A 366 -17.93 21.38 -15.84
CA ILE A 366 -16.51 21.76 -16.01
C ILE A 366 -16.24 23.13 -15.37
N ALA A 367 -17.10 24.11 -15.62
CA ALA A 367 -16.96 25.45 -15.05
C ALA A 367 -17.10 25.44 -13.51
N GLU A 368 -18.04 24.67 -12.96
CA GLU A 368 -18.19 24.44 -11.52
C GLU A 368 -16.94 23.75 -10.94
N GLY A 369 -16.39 22.74 -11.62
CA GLY A 369 -15.16 22.05 -11.23
C GLY A 369 -13.95 23.01 -11.19
N LEU A 370 -13.81 23.88 -12.19
CA LEU A 370 -12.77 24.91 -12.21
C LEU A 370 -12.96 25.93 -11.08
N ASN A 371 -14.19 26.41 -10.85
CA ASN A 371 -14.50 27.30 -9.72
C ASN A 371 -14.06 26.66 -8.39
N TYR A 372 -14.41 25.40 -8.18
CA TYR A 372 -14.03 24.69 -6.96
C TYR A 372 -12.51 24.46 -6.87
N GLY A 373 -11.89 24.00 -7.96
CA GLY A 373 -10.45 23.71 -7.98
C GLY A 373 -9.59 24.94 -7.75
N LEU A 374 -9.87 26.04 -8.48
CA LEU A 374 -9.16 27.30 -8.31
C LEU A 374 -9.45 27.92 -6.94
N GLY A 375 -10.70 27.86 -6.48
CA GLY A 375 -11.07 28.36 -5.16
C GLY A 375 -10.36 27.63 -4.04
N PHE A 376 -10.28 26.29 -4.08
CA PHE A 376 -9.52 25.53 -3.08
C PHE A 376 -8.01 25.79 -3.17
N MET A 377 -7.46 26.05 -4.36
CA MET A 377 -6.05 26.48 -4.48
C MET A 377 -5.84 27.84 -3.78
N VAL A 378 -6.73 28.81 -4.00
CA VAL A 378 -6.65 30.12 -3.35
C VAL A 378 -6.80 30.01 -1.83
N ILE A 379 -7.75 29.21 -1.33
CA ILE A 379 -7.90 28.92 0.10
C ILE A 379 -6.57 28.40 0.68
N PHE A 380 -5.94 27.46 0.00
CA PHE A 380 -4.65 26.92 0.43
C PHE A 380 -3.52 27.97 0.38
N MET A 381 -3.42 28.75 -0.71
CA MET A 381 -2.40 29.80 -0.86
C MET A 381 -2.49 30.90 0.20
N LEU A 382 -3.70 31.15 0.72
CA LEU A 382 -3.95 32.09 1.81
C LEU A 382 -3.76 31.47 3.20
N HIS A 383 -3.29 30.22 3.27
CA HIS A 383 -3.13 29.42 4.50
C HIS A 383 -4.44 29.22 5.28
N PHE A 384 -5.56 29.24 4.57
CA PHE A 384 -6.86 28.90 5.12
C PHE A 384 -7.14 27.40 5.04
N THR A 385 -8.05 26.93 5.88
CA THR A 385 -8.32 25.51 6.05
C THR A 385 -9.73 25.14 5.58
N VAL A 386 -9.80 24.04 4.80
CA VAL A 386 -11.06 23.33 4.52
C VAL A 386 -11.12 22.09 5.41
N ALA A 387 -12.07 22.05 6.32
CA ALA A 387 -12.13 21.11 7.44
C ALA A 387 -12.03 19.62 7.02
N THR A 388 -12.69 19.24 5.96
CA THR A 388 -12.83 17.83 5.56
C THR A 388 -11.60 17.29 4.81
N LYS A 389 -10.63 18.13 4.45
CA LYS A 389 -9.40 17.70 3.76
C LYS A 389 -8.31 17.19 4.70
N GLN A 390 -8.32 17.59 5.95
CA GLN A 390 -7.32 17.22 6.97
C GLN A 390 -7.31 15.73 7.37
N PRO A 391 -8.44 14.97 7.29
CA PRO A 391 -8.47 13.57 7.70
C PRO A 391 -7.44 12.68 6.98
N ALA A 392 -7.15 12.98 5.72
CA ALA A 392 -6.16 12.24 4.95
C ALA A 392 -4.74 12.30 5.56
N MET A 393 -4.34 13.47 6.07
CA MET A 393 -3.03 13.68 6.67
C MET A 393 -2.98 13.14 8.11
N THR A 394 -4.04 13.32 8.90
CA THR A 394 -4.11 12.81 10.28
C THR A 394 -4.21 11.29 10.35
N ALA A 395 -4.82 10.64 9.37
CA ALA A 395 -4.89 9.18 9.28
C ALA A 395 -3.51 8.54 9.03
N ALA A 396 -2.64 9.17 8.24
CA ALA A 396 -1.26 8.72 8.05
C ALA A 396 -0.48 8.77 9.37
N ARG A 397 -0.66 9.81 10.15
CA ARG A 397 -0.04 9.96 11.49
C ARG A 397 -0.54 8.90 12.48
N PHE A 398 -1.84 8.57 12.44
CA PHE A 398 -2.40 7.51 13.25
C PHE A 398 -1.77 6.15 12.90
N ALA A 399 -1.64 5.83 11.63
CA ALA A 399 -1.02 4.59 11.17
C ALA A 399 0.45 4.48 11.60
N GLU A 400 1.21 5.58 11.55
CA GLU A 400 2.59 5.64 12.03
C GLU A 400 2.68 5.42 13.55
N ALA A 401 1.73 5.92 14.32
CA ALA A 401 1.65 5.68 15.76
C ALA A 401 1.36 4.19 16.08
N VAL A 402 0.58 3.50 15.23
CA VAL A 402 0.35 2.04 15.34
C VAL A 402 1.64 1.25 15.10
N GLU A 403 2.41 1.60 14.04
CA GLU A 403 3.64 0.90 13.68
C GLU A 403 4.72 0.98 14.77
N LYS A 404 4.91 2.18 15.33
CA LYS A 404 6.02 2.47 16.27
C LYS A 404 5.83 1.91 17.68
N THR A 405 4.67 1.34 18.00
CA THR A 405 4.37 1.01 19.38
C THR A 405 4.07 -0.51 19.54
N PRO A 406 4.83 -1.23 20.42
CA PRO A 406 4.51 -2.63 20.75
C PRO A 406 3.10 -2.74 21.36
N GLN A 407 2.37 -3.79 21.03
CA GLN A 407 1.00 -3.99 21.50
C GLN A 407 0.88 -4.01 23.02
N GLY A 408 -0.17 -3.33 23.58
CA GLY A 408 -0.47 -3.31 25.00
C GLY A 408 -1.46 -2.22 25.39
N LYS A 409 -1.92 -2.22 26.65
CA LYS A 409 -2.93 -1.30 27.18
C LYS A 409 -2.52 0.19 27.06
N THR A 410 -1.25 0.49 27.27
CA THR A 410 -0.71 1.86 27.14
C THR A 410 -0.78 2.38 25.72
N VAL A 411 -0.69 1.49 24.74
CA VAL A 411 -0.79 1.80 23.31
C VAL A 411 -2.21 2.15 22.93
N ASN A 412 -3.17 1.34 23.35
CA ASN A 412 -4.59 1.59 23.08
C ASN A 412 -5.04 2.95 23.64
N MET A 413 -4.53 3.35 24.80
CA MET A 413 -4.80 4.64 25.39
C MET A 413 -4.21 5.82 24.58
N LYS A 414 -2.96 5.68 24.07
CA LYS A 414 -2.35 6.70 23.18
C LYS A 414 -3.11 6.84 21.87
N LEU A 415 -3.50 5.73 21.25
CA LEU A 415 -4.28 5.74 20.02
C LEU A 415 -5.67 6.31 20.23
N ALA A 416 -6.32 5.98 21.35
CA ALA A 416 -7.60 6.56 21.75
C ALA A 416 -7.52 8.07 21.95
N GLN A 417 -6.47 8.56 22.64
CA GLN A 417 -6.24 9.99 22.80
C GLN A 417 -6.04 10.69 21.46
N LEU A 418 -5.25 10.10 20.55
CA LEU A 418 -5.03 10.65 19.21
C LEU A 418 -6.33 10.73 18.40
N LEU A 419 -7.22 9.72 18.49
CA LEU A 419 -8.54 9.78 17.85
C LEU A 419 -9.40 10.93 18.41
N VAL A 420 -9.41 11.13 19.73
CA VAL A 420 -10.12 12.24 20.36
C VAL A 420 -9.55 13.59 19.90
N ASP A 421 -8.23 13.73 19.82
CA ASP A 421 -7.57 14.96 19.39
C ASP A 421 -7.85 15.27 17.93
N VAL A 422 -7.83 14.26 17.05
CA VAL A 422 -8.22 14.39 15.64
C VAL A 422 -9.69 14.82 15.54
N PHE A 423 -10.60 14.14 16.23
CA PHE A 423 -12.02 14.49 16.19
C PHE A 423 -12.29 15.92 16.67
N ARG A 424 -11.64 16.35 17.75
CA ARG A 424 -11.72 17.73 18.27
C ARG A 424 -11.25 18.75 17.24
N SER A 425 -10.10 18.50 16.63
CA SER A 425 -9.51 19.39 15.63
C SER A 425 -10.38 19.50 14.38
N GLN A 426 -10.98 18.39 13.95
CA GLN A 426 -11.92 18.39 12.83
C GLN A 426 -13.22 19.11 13.18
N SER A 427 -13.74 18.92 14.39
CA SER A 427 -14.98 19.55 14.82
C SER A 427 -14.87 21.08 14.83
N ILE A 428 -13.77 21.64 15.33
CA ILE A 428 -13.59 23.11 15.33
C ILE A 428 -13.35 23.68 13.93
N ALA A 429 -12.66 22.93 13.06
CA ALA A 429 -12.47 23.33 11.67
C ALA A 429 -13.80 23.30 10.89
N VAL A 430 -14.63 22.25 11.07
CA VAL A 430 -15.98 22.20 10.50
C VAL A 430 -16.83 23.35 11.00
N LEU A 431 -16.81 23.62 12.29
CA LEU A 431 -17.57 24.72 12.89
C LEU A 431 -17.17 26.07 12.29
N GLY A 432 -15.86 26.34 12.17
CA GLY A 432 -15.36 27.57 11.53
C GLY A 432 -15.82 27.74 10.09
N ASN A 433 -15.68 26.70 9.26
CA ASN A 433 -16.14 26.73 7.88
C ASN A 433 -17.67 26.91 7.78
N VAL A 434 -18.45 26.11 8.52
CA VAL A 434 -19.92 26.09 8.44
C VAL A 434 -20.53 27.40 8.91
N LEU A 435 -20.13 27.90 10.10
CA LEU A 435 -20.69 29.13 10.63
C LEU A 435 -20.40 30.34 9.76
N ILE A 436 -19.17 30.49 9.32
CA ILE A 436 -18.79 31.67 8.53
C ILE A 436 -19.33 31.58 7.10
N ALA A 437 -19.29 30.39 6.45
CA ALA A 437 -19.86 30.24 5.12
C ALA A 437 -21.38 30.51 5.12
N MET A 438 -22.11 29.96 6.09
CA MET A 438 -23.55 30.14 6.22
C MET A 438 -23.89 31.61 6.59
N GLY A 439 -23.18 32.19 7.57
CA GLY A 439 -23.44 33.57 8.02
C GLY A 439 -23.16 34.60 6.91
N LEU A 440 -22.02 34.44 6.18
CA LEU A 440 -21.70 35.34 5.07
C LEU A 440 -22.68 35.15 3.89
N ALA A 441 -23.08 33.93 3.58
CA ALA A 441 -24.07 33.63 2.55
C ALA A 441 -25.42 34.26 2.90
N ALA A 442 -25.85 34.18 4.14
CA ALA A 442 -27.08 34.84 4.62
C ALA A 442 -26.96 36.38 4.53
N LEU A 443 -25.82 36.95 4.91
CA LEU A 443 -25.56 38.38 4.80
C LEU A 443 -25.62 38.87 3.34
N ILE A 444 -25.03 38.12 2.41
CA ILE A 444 -25.06 38.42 0.98
C ILE A 444 -26.52 38.35 0.46
N ALA A 445 -27.26 37.29 0.78
CA ALA A 445 -28.65 37.12 0.38
C ALA A 445 -29.54 38.24 0.95
N PHE A 446 -29.36 38.62 2.21
CA PHE A 446 -30.07 39.73 2.82
C PHE A 446 -29.74 41.08 2.14
N SER A 447 -28.47 41.34 1.90
CA SER A 447 -28.02 42.58 1.23
C SER A 447 -28.56 42.69 -0.20
N TYR A 448 -28.63 41.58 -0.92
CA TYR A 448 -29.22 41.51 -2.26
C TYR A 448 -30.72 41.81 -2.21
N GLN A 449 -31.47 41.11 -1.35
CA GLN A 449 -32.90 41.29 -1.20
C GLN A 449 -33.25 42.70 -0.73
N TYR A 450 -32.46 43.29 0.17
CA TYR A 450 -32.65 44.68 0.60
C TYR A 450 -32.46 45.69 -0.52
N LYS A 451 -31.52 45.45 -1.44
CA LYS A 451 -31.24 46.37 -2.56
C LYS A 451 -32.19 46.21 -3.75
N THR A 452 -32.56 44.99 -4.08
CA THR A 452 -33.33 44.67 -5.29
C THR A 452 -34.82 44.48 -5.03
N GLY A 453 -35.21 44.26 -3.79
CA GLY A 453 -36.58 43.89 -3.41
C GLY A 453 -36.95 42.44 -3.72
N GLU A 454 -36.06 41.68 -4.37
CA GLU A 454 -36.31 40.29 -4.80
C GLU A 454 -35.37 39.33 -4.07
N PRO A 455 -35.82 38.08 -3.81
CA PRO A 455 -34.95 37.08 -3.20
C PRO A 455 -33.84 36.66 -4.13
N LEU A 456 -32.64 36.35 -3.58
CA LEU A 456 -31.47 35.91 -4.34
C LEU A 456 -31.73 34.59 -5.06
N MET A 457 -32.54 33.71 -4.47
CA MET A 457 -32.91 32.41 -5.03
C MET A 457 -34.43 32.33 -5.19
N ASN A 458 -34.86 31.77 -6.32
CA ASN A 458 -36.28 31.54 -6.60
C ASN A 458 -36.80 30.27 -5.83
N ALA A 459 -38.13 30.09 -5.84
CA ALA A 459 -38.79 29.00 -5.10
C ALA A 459 -38.27 27.60 -5.51
N ASP A 460 -38.03 27.35 -6.79
CA ASP A 460 -37.53 26.07 -7.31
C ASP A 460 -36.11 25.81 -6.82
N GLN A 461 -35.25 26.83 -6.82
CA GLN A 461 -33.89 26.74 -6.30
C GLN A 461 -33.88 26.46 -4.78
N ILE A 462 -34.79 27.10 -4.01
CA ILE A 462 -34.95 26.84 -2.59
C ILE A 462 -35.37 25.39 -2.35
N ALA A 463 -36.39 24.90 -3.06
CA ALA A 463 -36.87 23.53 -2.96
C ALA A 463 -35.77 22.51 -3.32
N TYR A 464 -35.01 22.77 -4.39
CA TYR A 464 -33.88 21.94 -4.77
C TYR A 464 -32.79 21.89 -3.69
N GLN A 465 -32.42 23.04 -3.09
CA GLN A 465 -31.40 23.06 -2.06
C GLN A 465 -31.85 22.34 -0.79
N LEU A 466 -33.12 22.49 -0.37
CA LEU A 466 -33.67 21.76 0.75
C LEU A 466 -33.66 20.25 0.50
N HIS A 467 -34.12 19.80 -0.65
CA HIS A 467 -34.05 18.39 -1.04
C HIS A 467 -32.61 17.88 -1.10
N SER A 468 -31.67 18.72 -1.51
CA SER A 468 -30.26 18.34 -1.65
C SER A 468 -29.54 18.04 -0.34
N ILE A 469 -30.02 18.54 0.78
CA ILE A 469 -29.47 18.27 2.12
C ILE A 469 -30.25 17.23 2.91
N ASP A 470 -31.44 16.81 2.43
CA ASP A 470 -32.27 15.83 3.11
C ASP A 470 -31.60 14.45 3.16
N PRO A 471 -31.29 13.90 4.33
CA PRO A 471 -30.64 12.60 4.49
C PRO A 471 -31.42 11.44 3.81
N PHE A 472 -32.74 11.55 3.75
CA PHE A 472 -33.64 10.53 3.18
C PHE A 472 -33.71 10.58 1.64
N ALA A 473 -33.21 11.64 1.02
CA ALA A 473 -33.15 11.83 -0.43
C ALA A 473 -31.86 11.31 -1.09
N GLY A 474 -31.13 10.39 -0.44
CA GLY A 474 -29.86 9.86 -0.96
C GLY A 474 -28.64 10.74 -0.70
N THR A 475 -28.80 11.84 0.03
CA THR A 475 -27.76 12.82 0.33
C THR A 475 -26.53 12.22 1.01
N LEU A 476 -26.72 11.22 1.90
CA LEU A 476 -25.60 10.56 2.57
C LEU A 476 -24.73 9.73 1.60
N TRP A 477 -25.33 9.14 0.57
CA TRP A 477 -24.58 8.49 -0.50
C TRP A 477 -23.70 9.49 -1.27
N PHE A 478 -24.28 10.64 -1.64
CA PHE A 478 -23.54 11.69 -2.33
C PHE A 478 -22.46 12.33 -1.43
N ALA A 479 -22.70 12.41 -0.11
CA ALA A 479 -21.70 12.80 0.87
C ALA A 479 -20.55 11.78 0.96
N ALA A 480 -20.86 10.48 0.89
CA ALA A 480 -19.84 9.43 0.86
C ALA A 480 -18.96 9.53 -0.39
N ILE A 481 -19.53 9.82 -1.58
CA ILE A 481 -18.76 10.05 -2.81
C ILE A 481 -17.81 11.25 -2.64
N ALA A 482 -18.26 12.35 -2.04
CA ALA A 482 -17.38 13.49 -1.74
C ALA A 482 -16.25 13.07 -0.76
N GLY A 483 -16.53 12.21 0.21
CA GLY A 483 -15.52 11.60 1.10
C GLY A 483 -14.47 10.78 0.35
N VAL A 484 -14.87 10.02 -0.67
CA VAL A 484 -13.95 9.29 -1.56
C VAL A 484 -13.04 10.27 -2.31
N TRP A 485 -13.59 11.37 -2.84
CA TRP A 485 -12.79 12.36 -3.55
C TRP A 485 -11.82 13.13 -2.64
N LEU A 486 -12.19 13.36 -1.39
CA LEU A 486 -11.29 13.89 -0.36
C LEU A 486 -10.10 12.95 -0.14
N PHE A 487 -10.34 11.65 -0.02
CA PHE A 487 -9.30 10.62 0.04
C PHE A 487 -8.43 10.66 -1.23
N CYS A 488 -9.03 10.62 -2.42
CA CYS A 488 -8.30 10.66 -3.69
C CYS A 488 -7.42 11.92 -3.80
N SER A 489 -7.91 13.07 -3.36
CA SER A 489 -7.14 14.33 -3.39
C SER A 489 -5.91 14.25 -2.50
N GLY A 490 -5.99 13.56 -1.35
CA GLY A 490 -4.84 13.29 -0.48
C GLY A 490 -3.79 12.41 -1.17
N ILE A 491 -4.21 11.34 -1.84
CA ILE A 491 -3.34 10.47 -2.63
C ILE A 491 -2.67 11.25 -3.78
N ILE A 492 -3.42 12.06 -4.51
CA ILE A 492 -2.90 12.91 -5.59
C ILE A 492 -1.88 13.90 -5.03
N SER A 493 -2.20 14.57 -3.92
CA SER A 493 -1.28 15.50 -3.26
C SER A 493 0.04 14.82 -2.91
N GLY A 494 0.00 13.69 -2.19
CA GLY A 494 1.19 12.94 -1.82
C GLY A 494 2.00 12.44 -3.01
N TYR A 495 1.34 12.02 -4.10
CA TYR A 495 2.03 11.63 -5.34
C TYR A 495 2.80 12.81 -5.95
N PHE A 496 2.19 14.00 -6.05
CA PHE A 496 2.84 15.15 -6.63
C PHE A 496 3.90 15.77 -5.72
N ASP A 497 3.77 15.68 -4.39
CA ASP A 497 4.83 16.05 -3.45
C ASP A 497 6.06 15.15 -3.60
N ASN A 498 5.85 13.84 -3.61
CA ASN A 498 6.93 12.89 -3.91
C ASN A 498 7.56 13.14 -5.29
N ARG A 499 6.75 13.45 -6.30
CA ARG A 499 7.22 13.77 -7.65
C ARG A 499 8.03 15.06 -7.68
N SER A 500 7.64 16.07 -6.91
CA SER A 500 8.37 17.36 -6.77
C SER A 500 9.77 17.12 -6.18
N ASN A 501 9.86 16.32 -5.11
CA ASN A 501 11.11 15.92 -4.50
C ASN A 501 11.99 15.10 -5.46
N TYR A 502 11.40 14.06 -6.05
CA TYR A 502 12.08 13.17 -7.02
C TYR A 502 12.69 13.93 -8.19
N LEU A 503 11.96 14.89 -8.77
CA LEU A 503 12.43 15.70 -9.91
C LEU A 503 13.37 16.84 -9.50
N ASN A 504 13.60 17.06 -8.22
CA ASN A 504 14.27 18.24 -7.68
C ASN A 504 13.69 19.55 -8.32
N MET A 505 12.37 19.71 -8.20
CA MET A 505 11.62 20.77 -8.88
C MET A 505 12.17 22.16 -8.56
N ARG A 506 12.67 22.36 -7.35
CA ARG A 506 13.33 23.61 -6.92
C ARG A 506 14.43 24.02 -7.89
N MET A 507 15.38 23.12 -8.14
CA MET A 507 16.52 23.39 -9.01
C MET A 507 16.10 23.52 -10.49
N ARG A 508 15.18 22.69 -10.94
CA ARG A 508 14.65 22.74 -12.31
C ARG A 508 13.97 24.06 -12.62
N LEU A 509 13.10 24.55 -11.72
CA LEU A 509 12.42 25.84 -11.90
C LEU A 509 13.40 27.00 -11.77
N ALA A 510 14.34 26.96 -10.82
CA ALA A 510 15.36 27.99 -10.69
C ALA A 510 16.27 28.12 -11.93
N GLN A 511 16.48 27.04 -12.66
CA GLN A 511 17.31 27.01 -13.87
C GLN A 511 16.52 27.10 -15.18
N HIS A 512 15.18 27.10 -15.11
CA HIS A 512 14.33 27.03 -16.31
C HIS A 512 14.52 28.22 -17.26
N PRO A 513 14.81 28.00 -18.55
CA PRO A 513 15.16 29.08 -19.49
C PRO A 513 14.10 30.18 -19.62
N LEU A 514 12.80 29.81 -19.69
CA LEU A 514 11.71 30.78 -19.78
C LEU A 514 11.58 31.61 -18.50
N LEU A 515 11.71 30.98 -17.32
CA LEU A 515 11.61 31.70 -16.05
C LEU A 515 12.80 32.63 -15.83
N LYS A 516 13.99 32.31 -16.35
CA LYS A 516 15.14 33.23 -16.37
C LYS A 516 14.86 34.50 -17.21
N LYS A 517 14.06 34.36 -18.27
CA LYS A 517 13.69 35.53 -19.11
C LYS A 517 12.58 36.37 -18.49
N LEU A 518 11.65 35.76 -17.75
CA LEU A 518 10.45 36.40 -17.23
C LEU A 518 10.61 36.98 -15.81
N MET A 519 11.54 36.46 -15.02
CA MET A 519 11.66 36.77 -13.59
C MET A 519 13.10 37.08 -13.20
N SER A 520 13.26 38.04 -12.26
CA SER A 520 14.55 38.28 -11.61
C SER A 520 14.99 37.04 -10.84
N GLU A 521 16.27 36.87 -10.60
CA GLU A 521 16.83 35.73 -9.89
C GLU A 521 16.17 35.53 -8.52
N LYS A 522 16.06 36.61 -7.74
CA LYS A 522 15.46 36.58 -6.40
C LYS A 522 14.00 36.11 -6.42
N THR A 523 13.20 36.61 -7.38
CA THR A 523 11.80 36.24 -7.54
C THR A 523 11.66 34.77 -8.01
N ARG A 524 12.52 34.37 -8.96
CA ARG A 524 12.54 33.00 -9.50
C ARG A 524 12.89 31.97 -8.43
N VAL A 525 13.89 32.25 -7.59
CA VAL A 525 14.26 31.33 -6.48
C VAL A 525 13.12 31.23 -5.47
N LYS A 526 12.47 32.35 -5.10
CA LYS A 526 11.30 32.32 -4.21
C LYS A 526 10.15 31.50 -4.81
N PHE A 527 9.86 31.71 -6.07
CA PHE A 527 8.83 30.97 -6.80
C PHE A 527 9.16 29.48 -6.87
N ALA A 528 10.41 29.12 -7.18
CA ALA A 528 10.87 27.75 -7.27
C ALA A 528 10.76 27.02 -5.90
N ASN A 529 11.12 27.70 -4.80
CA ASN A 529 10.96 27.17 -3.45
C ASN A 529 9.49 26.95 -3.11
N TYR A 530 8.65 27.98 -3.33
CA TYR A 530 7.22 27.88 -3.05
C TYR A 530 6.55 26.75 -3.82
N MET A 531 6.85 26.63 -5.12
CA MET A 531 6.32 25.54 -5.94
C MET A 531 6.82 24.18 -5.49
N HIS A 532 8.08 24.07 -5.11
CA HIS A 532 8.62 22.80 -4.61
C HIS A 532 7.91 22.33 -3.33
N GLU A 533 7.70 23.24 -2.38
CA GLU A 533 7.10 22.93 -1.07
C GLU A 533 5.58 22.72 -1.13
N ASN A 534 4.89 23.30 -2.12
CA ASN A 534 3.43 23.36 -2.16
C ASN A 534 2.82 22.65 -3.38
N TYR A 535 3.63 22.05 -4.25
CA TYR A 535 3.18 21.53 -5.55
C TYR A 535 2.07 20.48 -5.42
N GLY A 536 2.26 19.48 -4.56
CA GLY A 536 1.27 18.45 -4.36
C GLY A 536 -0.04 18.99 -3.79
N SER A 537 0.06 19.90 -2.82
CA SER A 537 -1.13 20.53 -2.25
C SER A 537 -1.91 21.38 -3.26
N LEU A 538 -1.22 22.13 -4.14
CA LEU A 538 -1.85 22.90 -5.20
C LEU A 538 -2.57 22.01 -6.20
N ILE A 539 -1.90 20.97 -6.71
CA ILE A 539 -2.50 20.03 -7.66
C ILE A 539 -3.62 19.20 -7.00
N GLY A 540 -3.42 18.74 -5.76
CA GLY A 540 -4.45 18.00 -5.01
C GLY A 540 -5.73 18.84 -4.80
N ASN A 541 -5.60 20.15 -4.53
CA ASN A 541 -6.74 21.06 -4.41
C ASN A 541 -7.46 21.28 -5.74
N LEU A 542 -6.70 21.50 -6.82
CA LEU A 542 -7.26 21.64 -8.17
C LEU A 542 -8.02 20.37 -8.57
N CYS A 543 -7.39 19.21 -8.44
CA CYS A 543 -8.00 17.93 -8.79
C CYS A 543 -9.24 17.64 -7.92
N PHE A 544 -9.20 17.98 -6.62
CA PHE A 544 -10.37 17.82 -5.76
C PHE A 544 -11.58 18.60 -6.28
N GLY A 545 -11.40 19.88 -6.59
CA GLY A 545 -12.50 20.68 -7.14
C GLY A 545 -13.00 20.16 -8.49
N MET A 546 -12.08 19.75 -9.38
CA MET A 546 -12.45 19.16 -10.67
C MET A 546 -13.24 17.85 -10.49
N LEU A 547 -12.83 16.97 -9.57
CA LEU A 547 -13.56 15.74 -9.26
C LEU A 547 -14.96 16.02 -8.74
N LEU A 548 -15.13 17.04 -7.88
CA LEU A 548 -16.45 17.47 -7.42
C LEU A 548 -17.36 17.94 -8.57
N GLY A 549 -16.85 18.77 -9.47
CA GLY A 549 -17.64 19.29 -10.61
C GLY A 549 -17.96 18.23 -11.64
N ILE A 550 -16.98 17.39 -12.01
CA ILE A 550 -17.15 16.35 -13.04
C ILE A 550 -18.08 15.22 -12.58
N THR A 551 -18.16 14.94 -11.29
CA THR A 551 -19.01 13.83 -10.77
C THR A 551 -20.46 13.97 -11.22
N GLY A 552 -21.05 15.16 -11.13
CA GLY A 552 -22.40 15.42 -11.60
C GLY A 552 -22.55 15.24 -13.12
N VAL A 553 -21.54 15.61 -13.90
CA VAL A 553 -21.51 15.38 -15.36
C VAL A 553 -21.50 13.89 -15.68
N VAL A 554 -20.64 13.11 -14.99
CA VAL A 554 -20.59 11.66 -15.18
C VAL A 554 -21.94 11.03 -14.80
N GLY A 555 -22.56 11.44 -13.69
CA GLY A 555 -23.90 10.99 -13.32
C GLY A 555 -24.94 11.27 -14.40
N TYR A 556 -24.89 12.47 -14.97
CA TYR A 556 -25.80 12.86 -16.07
C TYR A 556 -25.58 12.00 -17.33
N LEU A 557 -24.33 11.83 -17.77
CA LEU A 557 -24.02 11.08 -19.00
C LEU A 557 -24.26 9.57 -18.87
N THR A 558 -24.04 9.01 -17.67
CA THR A 558 -24.18 7.57 -17.43
C THR A 558 -25.54 7.17 -16.86
N HIS A 559 -26.40 8.14 -16.54
CA HIS A 559 -27.67 7.93 -15.82
C HIS A 559 -27.52 7.21 -14.47
N LEU A 560 -26.31 7.26 -13.87
CA LEU A 560 -26.07 6.71 -12.55
C LEU A 560 -26.39 7.75 -11.46
N PRO A 561 -26.77 7.34 -10.25
CA PRO A 561 -27.02 8.23 -9.14
C PRO A 561 -25.70 8.76 -8.56
N LEU A 562 -24.99 9.56 -9.35
CA LEU A 562 -23.70 10.17 -8.99
C LEU A 562 -23.88 11.68 -8.88
N ASP A 563 -23.72 12.19 -7.69
CA ASP A 563 -23.66 13.62 -7.36
C ASP A 563 -22.73 13.79 -6.16
N ILE A 564 -22.54 14.98 -5.67
CA ILE A 564 -21.68 15.26 -4.52
C ILE A 564 -22.40 16.14 -3.49
N ARG A 565 -22.13 15.87 -2.22
CA ARG A 565 -22.52 16.77 -1.13
C ARG A 565 -21.32 16.98 -0.22
N HIS A 566 -20.89 18.23 -0.16
CA HIS A 566 -19.75 18.64 0.65
C HIS A 566 -20.22 19.62 1.70
N VAL A 567 -19.89 19.39 2.96
CA VAL A 567 -20.41 20.12 4.13
C VAL A 567 -20.33 21.63 3.99
N ALA A 568 -19.18 22.15 3.50
CA ALA A 568 -18.95 23.58 3.44
C ALA A 568 -19.82 24.28 2.37
N PHE A 569 -20.03 23.66 1.20
CA PHE A 569 -20.95 24.20 0.18
C PHE A 569 -22.41 24.07 0.60
N SER A 570 -22.77 22.95 1.20
CA SER A 570 -24.12 22.74 1.74
C SER A 570 -24.48 23.79 2.81
N SER A 571 -23.49 24.17 3.65
CA SER A 571 -23.71 25.24 4.65
C SER A 571 -23.92 26.63 4.04
N ALA A 572 -23.12 27.00 3.02
CA ALA A 572 -23.31 28.25 2.30
C ALA A 572 -24.68 28.31 1.60
N ASN A 573 -25.09 27.22 0.94
CA ASN A 573 -26.41 27.12 0.31
C ASN A 573 -27.55 27.30 1.32
N VAL A 574 -27.45 26.69 2.51
CA VAL A 574 -28.42 26.92 3.61
C VAL A 574 -28.47 28.39 3.99
N GLY A 575 -27.33 29.07 4.09
CA GLY A 575 -27.29 30.52 4.35
C GLY A 575 -28.05 31.33 3.30
N TYR A 576 -27.87 31.04 2.01
CA TYR A 576 -28.57 31.73 0.90
C TYR A 576 -30.07 31.50 0.94
N ILE A 577 -30.53 30.27 1.17
CA ILE A 577 -31.96 29.96 1.16
C ILE A 577 -32.68 30.36 2.46
N ALA A 578 -31.98 30.45 3.59
CA ALA A 578 -32.58 30.79 4.87
C ALA A 578 -33.23 32.20 4.87
N VAL A 579 -32.61 33.15 4.19
CA VAL A 579 -33.13 34.53 4.05
C VAL A 579 -34.21 34.58 2.97
N SER A 580 -33.95 33.97 1.82
CA SER A 580 -34.86 34.01 0.65
C SER A 580 -36.16 33.22 0.91
N GLY A 581 -36.12 32.17 1.71
CA GLY A 581 -37.24 31.25 2.01
C GLY A 581 -38.01 31.60 3.27
N HIS A 582 -37.71 32.65 3.99
CA HIS A 582 -38.34 33.05 5.27
C HIS A 582 -38.41 31.86 6.27
N PHE A 583 -37.27 31.24 6.54
CA PHE A 583 -37.19 30.02 7.35
C PHE A 583 -37.66 30.22 8.79
N THR A 584 -38.40 29.24 9.28
CA THR A 584 -38.65 29.13 10.73
C THR A 584 -37.37 28.73 11.47
N TYR A 585 -37.23 29.09 12.73
CA TYR A 585 -36.08 28.73 13.54
C TYR A 585 -35.85 27.20 13.61
N SER A 586 -36.94 26.43 13.70
CA SER A 586 -36.90 24.96 13.71
C SER A 586 -36.36 24.37 12.41
N LEU A 587 -36.79 24.90 11.26
CA LEU A 587 -36.31 24.45 9.95
C LEU A 587 -34.81 24.78 9.76
N LEU A 588 -34.37 25.95 10.22
CA LEU A 588 -32.94 26.31 10.17
C LEU A 588 -32.10 25.36 11.02
N LEU A 589 -32.51 25.03 12.25
CA LEU A 589 -31.82 24.06 13.09
C LEU A 589 -31.78 22.68 12.47
N GLN A 590 -32.86 22.25 11.83
CA GLN A 590 -32.90 20.96 11.09
C GLN A 590 -31.92 20.98 9.92
N CYS A 591 -31.87 22.04 9.13
CA CYS A 591 -30.91 22.18 8.03
C CYS A 591 -29.46 22.14 8.52
N ILE A 592 -29.14 22.82 9.63
CA ILE A 592 -27.81 22.76 10.27
C ILE A 592 -27.48 21.33 10.68
N GLY A 593 -28.41 20.62 11.31
CA GLY A 593 -28.22 19.22 11.67
C GLY A 593 -27.91 18.32 10.46
N PHE A 594 -28.63 18.52 9.35
CA PHE A 594 -28.39 17.77 8.10
C PHE A 594 -27.03 18.10 7.47
N VAL A 595 -26.63 19.38 7.48
CA VAL A 595 -25.30 19.79 7.01
C VAL A 595 -24.18 19.17 7.86
N LEU A 596 -24.35 19.16 9.19
CA LEU A 596 -23.36 18.51 10.06
C LEU A 596 -23.28 16.99 9.83
N LEU A 597 -24.41 16.34 9.54
CA LEU A 597 -24.43 14.92 9.18
C LEU A 597 -23.70 14.65 7.85
N ILE A 598 -23.87 15.51 6.84
CA ILE A 598 -23.08 15.46 5.59
C ILE A 598 -21.58 15.54 5.93
N GLY A 599 -21.18 16.47 6.80
CA GLY A 599 -19.79 16.63 7.24
C GLY A 599 -19.24 15.40 7.94
N LEU A 600 -20.04 14.79 8.81
CA LEU A 600 -19.67 13.56 9.50
C LEU A 600 -19.42 12.41 8.51
N VAL A 601 -20.28 12.23 7.49
CA VAL A 601 -20.09 11.20 6.46
C VAL A 601 -18.85 11.48 5.60
N ASN A 602 -18.65 12.74 5.18
CA ASN A 602 -17.44 13.12 4.45
C ASN A 602 -16.17 12.77 5.24
N LEU A 603 -16.16 13.06 6.55
CA LEU A 603 -15.05 12.78 7.47
C LEU A 603 -14.81 11.27 7.62
N ILE A 604 -15.84 10.51 7.98
CA ILE A 604 -15.73 9.08 8.25
C ILE A 604 -15.19 8.35 7.02
N VAL A 605 -15.75 8.61 5.83
CA VAL A 605 -15.35 7.92 4.61
C VAL A 605 -13.90 8.27 4.25
N SER A 606 -13.55 9.55 4.23
CA SER A 606 -12.18 9.96 3.85
C SER A 606 -11.14 9.47 4.86
N PHE A 607 -11.41 9.56 6.16
CA PHE A 607 -10.51 9.08 7.22
C PHE A 607 -10.31 7.56 7.15
N SER A 608 -11.41 6.79 7.03
CA SER A 608 -11.34 5.33 6.99
C SER A 608 -10.56 4.81 5.79
N LEU A 609 -10.78 5.38 4.61
CA LEU A 609 -10.06 4.99 3.40
C LEU A 609 -8.57 5.34 3.51
N THR A 610 -8.25 6.54 3.99
CA THR A 610 -6.85 6.95 4.15
C THR A 610 -6.15 6.11 5.21
N LEU A 611 -6.81 5.84 6.34
CA LEU A 611 -6.26 5.00 7.39
C LEU A 611 -6.01 3.57 6.90
N TRP A 612 -6.95 3.00 6.14
CA TRP A 612 -6.76 1.68 5.54
C TRP A 612 -5.53 1.62 4.62
N VAL A 613 -5.33 2.64 3.77
CA VAL A 613 -4.15 2.72 2.89
C VAL A 613 -2.87 2.94 3.70
N ALA A 614 -2.90 3.81 4.70
CA ALA A 614 -1.75 4.13 5.54
C ALA A 614 -1.29 2.92 6.39
N LEU A 615 -2.20 2.20 7.04
CA LEU A 615 -1.89 0.96 7.77
C LEU A 615 -1.27 -0.08 6.83
N ARG A 616 -1.83 -0.22 5.63
CA ARG A 616 -1.30 -1.15 4.64
C ARG A 616 0.09 -0.77 4.12
N SER A 617 0.40 0.52 4.02
CA SER A 617 1.72 1.01 3.59
C SER A 617 2.81 0.67 4.60
N LEU A 618 2.46 0.62 5.87
CA LEU A 618 3.36 0.33 6.99
C LEU A 618 3.37 -1.15 7.39
N ASN A 619 2.59 -2.01 6.71
CA ASN A 619 2.33 -3.40 7.11
C ASN A 619 1.88 -3.53 8.57
N ALA A 620 1.20 -2.47 9.08
CA ALA A 620 0.68 -2.45 10.43
C ALA A 620 -0.74 -3.02 10.46
N GLU A 621 -1.01 -3.91 11.39
CA GLU A 621 -2.33 -4.50 11.59
C GLU A 621 -2.85 -4.14 12.99
N ILE A 622 -4.12 -3.80 13.06
CA ILE A 622 -4.84 -3.59 14.32
C ILE A 622 -5.62 -4.87 14.59
N ASP A 623 -5.21 -5.65 15.59
CA ASP A 623 -5.85 -6.94 15.93
C ASP A 623 -7.32 -6.77 16.27
N SER A 624 -7.67 -5.69 16.98
CA SER A 624 -9.04 -5.37 17.36
C SER A 624 -9.22 -3.87 17.62
N TRP A 625 -10.29 -3.31 17.08
CA TRP A 625 -10.71 -1.94 17.35
C TRP A 625 -11.43 -1.78 18.70
N TRP A 626 -11.93 -2.87 19.26
CA TRP A 626 -12.74 -2.83 20.47
C TRP A 626 -12.01 -2.24 21.70
N PRO A 627 -10.76 -2.63 22.02
CA PRO A 627 -10.02 -2.01 23.11
C PRO A 627 -9.79 -0.51 22.93
N ILE A 628 -9.50 -0.07 21.69
CA ILE A 628 -9.30 1.36 21.40
C ILE A 628 -10.60 2.15 21.62
N TRP A 629 -11.72 1.65 21.10
CA TRP A 629 -13.04 2.26 21.33
C TRP A 629 -13.45 2.29 22.80
N HIS A 630 -13.12 1.25 23.55
CA HIS A 630 -13.37 1.23 24.99
C HIS A 630 -12.62 2.36 25.70
N GLU A 631 -11.34 2.57 25.37
CA GLU A 631 -10.55 3.68 25.93
C GLU A 631 -11.08 5.05 25.47
N VAL A 632 -11.50 5.21 24.21
CA VAL A 632 -12.18 6.44 23.74
C VAL A 632 -13.41 6.73 24.60
N CYS A 633 -14.27 5.73 24.82
CA CYS A 633 -15.45 5.88 25.65
C CYS A 633 -15.11 6.25 27.12
N GLN A 634 -14.02 5.72 27.67
CA GLN A 634 -13.56 6.09 29.03
C GLN A 634 -13.06 7.53 29.08
N ILE A 635 -12.31 8.00 28.06
CA ILE A 635 -11.85 9.39 27.96
C ILE A 635 -13.06 10.33 27.91
N VAL A 636 -14.03 10.01 27.04
CA VAL A 636 -15.24 10.83 26.85
C VAL A 636 -16.13 10.84 28.14
N LYS A 637 -16.28 9.69 28.83
CA LYS A 637 -17.01 9.63 30.10
C LYS A 637 -16.37 10.48 31.19
N LYS A 638 -15.02 10.47 31.26
CA LYS A 638 -14.30 11.29 32.26
C LYS A 638 -14.35 12.78 31.94
N ARG A 639 -14.32 13.15 30.65
CA ARG A 639 -14.27 14.53 30.16
C ARG A 639 -15.14 14.68 28.90
N PRO A 640 -16.48 14.80 29.02
CA PRO A 640 -17.39 14.78 27.85
C PRO A 640 -17.14 15.92 26.87
N LEU A 641 -16.64 17.06 27.33
CA LEU A 641 -16.29 18.19 26.45
C LEU A 641 -14.93 18.03 25.73
N SER A 642 -14.16 16.98 25.99
CA SER A 642 -12.85 16.74 25.34
C SER A 642 -12.92 16.53 23.84
N LEU A 643 -14.07 16.11 23.31
CA LEU A 643 -14.34 15.98 21.89
C LEU A 643 -14.48 17.33 21.16
N PHE A 644 -14.84 18.40 21.89
CA PHE A 644 -15.17 19.69 21.30
C PHE A 644 -14.29 20.83 21.79
N LEU A 645 -13.84 20.78 23.04
CA LEU A 645 -13.06 21.84 23.66
C LEU A 645 -11.61 21.39 23.98
N PRO A 646 -10.64 22.30 23.88
CA PRO A 646 -9.28 22.00 24.25
C PRO A 646 -9.18 21.74 25.77
N VAL A 647 -8.66 20.58 26.11
CA VAL A 647 -8.37 20.24 27.50
C VAL A 647 -6.99 20.79 27.83
N GLN A 648 -6.85 21.58 28.89
CA GLN A 648 -5.53 21.83 29.47
C GLN A 648 -5.00 20.48 29.95
N LEU A 649 -3.90 20.01 29.34
CA LEU A 649 -3.09 18.98 29.93
C LEU A 649 -2.47 19.65 31.17
N ASP A 650 -2.92 19.25 32.35
CA ASP A 650 -2.20 19.56 33.57
C ASP A 650 -0.75 19.08 33.37
N LYS A 651 0.20 20.01 33.39
CA LYS A 651 1.61 19.76 33.23
C LYS A 651 2.14 18.85 34.33
#